data_0207b727e398bf60c8956d5130ef0cd8
#
_entry.id   0207b727e398bf60c8956d5130ef0cd8
#
_cell.length_a   1.000
_cell.length_b   1.000
_cell.length_c   1.000
_cell.angle_alpha   90.00
_cell.angle_beta   90.00
_cell.angle_gamma   90.00
#
_symmetry.space_group_name_H-M   'P 1'
#
loop_
_entity.id
_entity.type
_entity.pdbx_description
1 polymer ?
#
loop_
_entity_poly.entity_id
_entity_poly.type
_entity_poly.pdbx_seq_one_letter_code
_entity_poly.pdbx_strand_id
1 'polypeptide(L)'
;MFYAMALFFNYPHYMATIYRAYHRAEDFQKYRIFTVHITALVLLTLFLSHSWLRLLPWIFTIYLTWSPWHYSGQNYGLFMMFARRAGADPDKSTRRALYGAFVVSYLILFLGFHTGPSTDPLFLSLGIPAIVSRWEQVILAVAFVALSGFGLSRLARATGWRKLIPSLTLFSSQFLWFLLPSMISLIKGLAIPQNRYSSGVLAVMHSAQYLWITSYYARREANREAASEDAGGVAQKESGNWRPLAYFGVLVVGGIALFVPGPWLASRAFHHDFTASFLIFTALVNIHHFILDGAIWKLRDGRIASLLLNSRERVSDAASEAGGRLAGAGRWLVGSTPTARWLRAAAVLILLMWGTLDQARYYLALHSDDLQDLQRAAALDSFDGPLQMRLARKHMESDQPQQAEAAWRRAIQSNPADPAPRQALLKFLIDEKRLDEALTLTDASLKYAPKDPNLLVNRGVLAVQLGHADQALANWEAALAVDPSHSLAHLYLAHELDVEGKPQAAASHYNSFLEDLVRRPQQNRPDPQGVIAVALRMADCQARSSQPELAAKSYHLAEMLAAQTHLPKLESVADVNEADLQARTGKLDEALKLYQHALQLDESAADNTASALDWFAYGRFLDQAGFPPRLAYACMVKSESLSQSLPKEAVPESVAATRMQIEKRLGSSSSVAGLRRDPEPALHEALALRR
;
A
#
# COMPACT_ATOMS: atom_id res chain seq x y z
N MET A 1 17.67 8.36 10.89
CA MET A 1 17.89 9.72 11.44
C MET A 1 16.63 10.31 12.07
N PHE A 2 15.49 10.47 11.35
CA PHE A 2 14.28 11.11 11.89
C PHE A 2 13.66 10.35 13.07
N TYR A 3 13.63 9.04 13.03
CA TYR A 3 13.11 8.24 14.15
C TYR A 3 13.95 8.40 15.42
N ALA A 4 15.28 8.41 15.29
CA ALA A 4 16.17 8.70 16.42
C ALA A 4 15.98 10.13 16.95
N MET A 5 15.77 11.11 16.07
CA MET A 5 15.45 12.47 16.48
C MET A 5 14.09 12.57 17.21
N ALA A 6 13.15 11.65 16.94
CA ALA A 6 11.86 11.62 17.65
C ALA A 6 12.03 11.39 19.15
N LEU A 7 13.01 10.58 19.59
CA LEU A 7 13.31 10.38 21.01
C LEU A 7 13.66 11.66 21.75
N PHE A 8 14.39 12.56 21.10
CA PHE A 8 14.92 13.78 21.73
C PHE A 8 14.05 15.01 21.51
N PHE A 9 13.21 15.02 20.49
CA PHE A 9 12.39 16.17 20.15
C PHE A 9 10.89 15.85 20.18
N ASN A 10 10.47 14.83 19.46
CA ASN A 10 9.04 14.61 19.24
C ASN A 10 8.36 13.98 20.47
N TYR A 11 8.91 12.95 21.06
CA TYR A 11 8.34 12.30 22.25
C TYR A 11 8.39 13.21 23.48
N PRO A 12 9.52 13.91 23.78
CA PRO A 12 9.55 14.90 24.85
C PRO A 12 8.56 16.05 24.67
N HIS A 13 8.28 16.45 23.45
CA HIS A 13 7.32 17.50 23.12
C HIS A 13 5.90 17.15 23.62
N TYR A 14 5.42 15.95 23.35
CA TYR A 14 4.13 15.48 23.87
C TYR A 14 4.13 15.37 25.40
N MET A 15 5.24 14.84 25.93
CA MET A 15 5.39 14.72 27.38
C MET A 15 5.41 16.06 28.07
N ALA A 16 5.91 17.14 27.45
CA ALA A 16 5.90 18.48 28.02
C ALA A 16 4.48 19.00 28.27
N THR A 17 3.54 18.74 27.34
CA THR A 17 2.13 19.08 27.53
C THR A 17 1.47 18.25 28.63
N ILE A 18 1.72 16.93 28.61
CA ILE A 18 1.23 16.00 29.65
C ILE A 18 1.79 16.42 31.02
N TYR A 19 3.11 16.60 31.12
CA TYR A 19 3.75 17.04 32.37
C TYR A 19 3.09 18.29 32.90
N ARG A 20 2.89 19.32 32.06
CA ARG A 20 2.25 20.57 32.46
C ARG A 20 0.80 20.39 32.92
N ALA A 21 0.02 19.57 32.23
CA ALA A 21 -1.41 19.36 32.56
C ALA A 21 -1.61 18.58 33.86
N TYR A 22 -0.68 17.66 34.19
CA TYR A 22 -0.86 16.68 35.27
C TYR A 22 0.08 16.85 36.45
N HIS A 23 1.15 17.64 36.34
CA HIS A 23 2.17 17.78 37.39
C HIS A 23 1.64 18.53 38.62
N ARG A 24 0.80 19.53 38.42
CA ARG A 24 0.23 20.33 39.52
C ARG A 24 -1.25 20.00 39.71
N ALA A 25 -1.66 19.86 40.96
CA ALA A 25 -3.06 19.61 41.30
C ALA A 25 -3.99 20.77 40.83
N GLU A 26 -3.50 22.02 40.89
CA GLU A 26 -4.24 23.23 40.43
C GLU A 26 -4.51 23.18 38.92
N ASP A 27 -3.47 22.88 38.10
CA ASP A 27 -3.60 22.78 36.64
C ASP A 27 -4.48 21.60 36.28
N PHE A 28 -4.32 20.46 36.94
CA PHE A 28 -5.15 19.27 36.73
C PHE A 28 -6.65 19.56 36.96
N GLN A 29 -6.98 20.26 38.06
CA GLN A 29 -8.38 20.63 38.37
C GLN A 29 -8.92 21.72 37.46
N LYS A 30 -8.11 22.73 37.16
CA LYS A 30 -8.47 23.82 36.25
C LYS A 30 -8.86 23.31 34.88
N TYR A 31 -8.16 22.26 34.39
CA TYR A 31 -8.37 21.67 33.08
C TYR A 31 -9.09 20.32 33.15
N ARG A 32 -9.90 20.05 34.19
CA ARG A 32 -10.52 18.75 34.50
C ARG A 32 -11.26 18.13 33.31
N ILE A 33 -11.93 18.90 32.47
CA ILE A 33 -12.57 18.39 31.25
C ILE A 33 -11.54 17.71 30.34
N PHE A 34 -10.39 18.33 30.18
CA PHE A 34 -9.33 17.84 29.28
C PHE A 34 -8.47 16.73 29.93
N THR A 35 -8.13 16.90 31.22
CA THR A 35 -7.26 15.96 31.93
C THR A 35 -7.96 14.69 32.37
N VAL A 36 -9.28 14.66 32.52
CA VAL A 36 -10.04 13.48 32.91
C VAL A 36 -10.92 12.99 31.78
N HIS A 37 -11.86 13.79 31.28
CA HIS A 37 -12.88 13.30 30.35
C HIS A 37 -12.32 13.06 28.95
N ILE A 38 -11.52 13.99 28.43
CA ILE A 38 -10.87 13.79 27.10
C ILE A 38 -9.85 12.68 27.19
N THR A 39 -9.07 12.57 28.27
CA THR A 39 -8.12 11.46 28.45
C THR A 39 -8.84 10.11 28.53
N ALA A 40 -9.95 10.03 29.25
CA ALA A 40 -10.77 8.82 29.28
C ALA A 40 -11.32 8.45 27.90
N LEU A 41 -11.78 9.45 27.12
CA LEU A 41 -12.23 9.25 25.76
C LEU A 41 -11.10 8.76 24.85
N VAL A 42 -9.90 9.33 24.96
CA VAL A 42 -8.71 8.89 24.19
C VAL A 42 -8.31 7.47 24.55
N LEU A 43 -8.33 7.11 25.84
CA LEU A 43 -8.04 5.72 26.29
C LEU A 43 -9.10 4.74 25.79
N LEU A 44 -10.38 5.12 25.81
CA LEU A 44 -11.44 4.30 25.22
C LEU A 44 -11.23 4.14 23.71
N THR A 45 -10.90 5.22 23.01
CA THR A 45 -10.62 5.17 21.56
C THR A 45 -9.38 4.32 21.28
N LEU A 46 -8.35 4.36 22.13
CA LEU A 46 -7.18 3.50 22.04
C LEU A 46 -7.57 2.02 22.11
N PHE A 47 -8.38 1.66 23.09
CA PHE A 47 -8.90 0.29 23.24
C PHE A 47 -9.74 -0.15 22.05
N LEU A 48 -10.70 0.69 21.62
CA LEU A 48 -11.57 0.39 20.47
C LEU A 48 -10.78 0.26 19.17
N SER A 49 -9.74 1.08 18.97
CA SER A 49 -8.92 1.03 17.75
C SER A 49 -8.08 -0.24 17.65
N HIS A 50 -7.61 -0.76 18.79
CA HIS A 50 -6.94 -2.05 18.85
C HIS A 50 -7.92 -3.22 18.71
N SER A 51 -9.16 -3.07 19.19
CA SER A 51 -10.21 -4.08 19.00
C SER A 51 -10.73 -4.11 17.55
N TRP A 52 -10.75 -2.97 16.87
CA TRP A 52 -11.27 -2.78 15.51
C TRP A 52 -10.31 -1.95 14.66
N LEU A 53 -9.32 -2.58 14.03
CA LEU A 53 -8.32 -1.89 13.19
C LEU A 53 -8.92 -1.05 12.05
N ARG A 54 -10.17 -1.29 11.67
CA ARG A 54 -10.90 -0.46 10.69
C ARG A 54 -11.05 1.01 11.13
N LEU A 55 -10.84 1.31 12.41
CA LEU A 55 -10.83 2.69 12.92
C LEU A 55 -9.49 3.40 12.66
N LEU A 56 -8.39 2.67 12.43
CA LEU A 56 -7.07 3.25 12.24
C LEU A 56 -7.01 4.27 11.10
N PRO A 57 -7.55 4.03 9.89
CA PRO A 57 -7.52 5.03 8.82
C PRO A 57 -8.25 6.33 9.20
N TRP A 58 -9.36 6.25 9.91
CA TRP A 58 -10.13 7.42 10.37
C TRP A 58 -9.33 8.26 11.38
N ILE A 59 -8.78 7.61 12.39
CA ILE A 59 -8.00 8.28 13.44
C ILE A 59 -6.72 8.86 12.85
N PHE A 60 -6.06 8.12 11.96
CA PHE A 60 -4.84 8.56 11.32
C PHE A 60 -5.09 9.75 10.39
N THR A 61 -6.19 9.74 9.63
CA THR A 61 -6.63 10.88 8.81
C THR A 61 -6.88 12.11 9.64
N ILE A 62 -7.63 11.99 10.76
CA ILE A 62 -7.87 13.10 11.69
C ILE A 62 -6.55 13.66 12.21
N TYR A 63 -5.63 12.79 12.65
CA TYR A 63 -4.32 13.18 13.13
C TYR A 63 -3.52 13.93 12.05
N LEU A 64 -3.38 13.37 10.84
CA LEU A 64 -2.61 13.98 9.76
C LEU A 64 -3.21 15.33 9.31
N THR A 65 -4.52 15.44 9.28
CA THR A 65 -5.22 16.66 8.89
C THR A 65 -5.13 17.74 10.00
N TRP A 66 -5.18 17.34 11.26
CA TRP A 66 -5.13 18.29 12.40
C TRP A 66 -3.71 18.77 12.72
N SER A 67 -2.67 17.95 12.46
CA SER A 67 -1.27 18.33 12.74
C SER A 67 -0.87 19.68 12.14
N PRO A 68 -1.07 19.96 10.85
CA PRO A 68 -0.74 21.26 10.28
C PRO A 68 -1.55 22.42 10.88
N TRP A 69 -2.82 22.17 11.23
CA TRP A 69 -3.62 23.16 11.94
C TRP A 69 -3.03 23.54 13.31
N HIS A 70 -2.59 22.52 14.07
CA HIS A 70 -1.94 22.72 15.34
C HIS A 70 -0.63 23.51 15.20
N TYR A 71 0.22 23.15 14.21
CA TYR A 71 1.46 23.88 13.92
C TYR A 71 1.21 25.33 13.54
N SER A 72 0.21 25.59 12.71
CA SER A 72 -0.22 26.92 12.30
C SER A 72 -0.68 27.75 13.49
N GLY A 73 -1.47 27.16 14.39
CA GLY A 73 -1.92 27.79 15.63
C GLY A 73 -0.76 28.17 16.57
N GLN A 74 0.21 27.28 16.75
CA GLN A 74 1.41 27.56 17.54
C GLN A 74 2.23 28.69 16.91
N ASN A 75 2.50 28.64 15.62
CA ASN A 75 3.25 29.68 14.90
C ASN A 75 2.59 31.04 15.06
N TYR A 76 1.25 31.11 14.91
CA TYR A 76 0.50 32.35 15.15
C TYR A 76 0.62 32.84 16.60
N GLY A 77 0.49 31.94 17.58
CA GLY A 77 0.64 32.25 19.00
C GLY A 77 1.99 32.87 19.33
N LEU A 78 3.07 32.21 18.84
CA LEU A 78 4.44 32.72 19.03
C LEU A 78 4.71 34.00 18.25
N PHE A 79 4.20 34.12 17.01
CA PHE A 79 4.27 35.34 16.23
C PHE A 79 3.66 36.53 17.03
N MET A 80 2.48 36.37 17.59
CA MET A 80 1.83 37.39 18.37
C MET A 80 2.55 37.67 19.70
N MET A 81 3.12 36.65 20.33
CA MET A 81 3.93 36.81 21.55
C MET A 81 5.15 37.70 21.29
N PHE A 82 5.91 37.41 20.22
CA PHE A 82 7.09 38.23 19.88
C PHE A 82 6.71 39.65 19.42
N ALA A 83 5.60 39.82 18.68
CA ALA A 83 5.10 41.12 18.30
C ALA A 83 4.78 41.98 19.52
N ARG A 84 4.06 41.42 20.52
CA ARG A 84 3.78 42.09 21.78
C ARG A 84 5.02 42.43 22.61
N ARG A 85 6.02 41.53 22.63
CA ARG A 85 7.34 41.77 23.23
C ARG A 85 8.09 42.92 22.56
N ALA A 86 7.90 43.09 21.26
CA ALA A 86 8.43 44.21 20.51
C ALA A 86 7.67 45.54 20.76
N GLY A 87 6.64 45.52 21.60
CA GLY A 87 5.80 46.69 21.92
C GLY A 87 4.62 46.89 20.96
N ALA A 88 4.30 45.92 20.13
CA ALA A 88 3.14 46.00 19.26
C ALA A 88 1.85 45.70 20.02
N ASP A 89 0.84 46.54 19.85
CA ASP A 89 -0.55 46.27 20.27
C ASP A 89 -1.50 46.45 19.09
N PRO A 90 -1.57 45.38 18.21
CA PRO A 90 -2.39 45.47 17.03
C PRO A 90 -3.88 45.51 17.34
N ASP A 91 -4.62 46.35 16.63
CA ASP A 91 -6.06 46.45 16.69
C ASP A 91 -6.77 45.17 16.24
N LYS A 92 -8.08 45.06 16.45
CA LYS A 92 -8.88 43.90 16.13
C LYS A 92 -8.81 43.53 14.64
N SER A 93 -8.76 44.50 13.73
CA SER A 93 -8.73 44.29 12.30
C SER A 93 -7.40 43.68 11.87
N THR A 94 -6.28 44.21 12.35
CA THR A 94 -4.92 43.70 12.10
C THR A 94 -4.74 42.28 12.65
N ARG A 95 -5.25 42.03 13.88
CA ARG A 95 -5.21 40.68 14.46
C ARG A 95 -6.02 39.65 13.64
N ARG A 96 -7.24 40.06 13.19
CA ARG A 96 -8.07 39.18 12.35
C ARG A 96 -7.42 38.88 10.99
N ALA A 97 -6.84 39.91 10.37
CA ALA A 97 -6.13 39.71 9.08
C ALA A 97 -4.93 38.74 9.22
N LEU A 98 -4.07 38.96 10.22
CA LEU A 98 -2.95 38.10 10.50
C LEU A 98 -3.39 36.65 10.83
N TYR A 99 -4.39 36.50 11.71
CA TYR A 99 -4.96 35.19 12.00
C TYR A 99 -5.54 34.52 10.77
N GLY A 100 -6.28 35.27 9.94
CA GLY A 100 -6.82 34.82 8.67
C GLY A 100 -5.73 34.33 7.72
N ALA A 101 -4.58 35.01 7.64
CA ALA A 101 -3.44 34.55 6.83
C ALA A 101 -2.94 33.17 7.27
N PHE A 102 -2.80 32.91 8.58
CA PHE A 102 -2.40 31.60 9.09
C PHE A 102 -3.46 30.52 8.80
N VAL A 103 -4.75 30.84 8.96
CA VAL A 103 -5.86 29.93 8.63
C VAL A 103 -5.86 29.58 7.13
N VAL A 104 -5.73 30.58 6.28
CA VAL A 104 -5.72 30.41 4.82
C VAL A 104 -4.55 29.55 4.38
N SER A 105 -3.36 29.74 4.95
CA SER A 105 -2.20 28.91 4.63
C SER A 105 -2.42 27.43 4.99
N TYR A 106 -3.11 27.15 6.10
CA TYR A 106 -3.53 25.78 6.45
C TYR A 106 -4.56 25.23 5.45
N LEU A 107 -5.57 26.02 5.07
CA LEU A 107 -6.62 25.58 4.14
C LEU A 107 -6.04 25.20 2.75
N ILE A 108 -5.03 25.92 2.28
CA ILE A 108 -4.32 25.57 1.04
C ILE A 108 -3.71 24.17 1.14
N LEU A 109 -3.06 23.86 2.26
CA LEU A 109 -2.46 22.55 2.50
C LEU A 109 -3.54 21.48 2.67
N PHE A 110 -4.62 21.76 3.39
CA PHE A 110 -5.76 20.86 3.56
C PHE A 110 -6.35 20.44 2.22
N LEU A 111 -6.59 21.38 1.32
CA LEU A 111 -7.06 21.08 -0.04
C LEU A 111 -6.08 20.18 -0.78
N GLY A 112 -4.77 20.46 -0.66
CA GLY A 112 -3.73 19.62 -1.27
C GLY A 112 -3.76 18.17 -0.79
N PHE A 113 -4.02 17.93 0.50
CA PHE A 113 -4.13 16.59 1.08
C PHE A 113 -5.37 15.82 0.61
N HIS A 114 -6.45 16.53 0.34
CA HIS A 114 -7.74 15.94 -0.01
C HIS A 114 -8.08 16.00 -1.49
N THR A 115 -7.10 16.36 -2.35
CA THR A 115 -7.25 16.39 -3.81
C THR A 115 -7.11 14.99 -4.41
N GLY A 116 -8.14 14.52 -5.07
CA GLY A 116 -8.18 13.20 -5.69
C GLY A 116 -8.19 12.03 -4.69
N PRO A 117 -8.12 10.80 -5.17
CA PRO A 117 -8.03 9.61 -4.31
C PRO A 117 -6.66 9.53 -3.63
N SER A 118 -6.64 9.05 -2.39
CA SER A 118 -5.39 8.78 -1.68
C SER A 118 -4.71 7.53 -2.23
N THR A 119 -3.38 7.59 -2.35
CA THR A 119 -2.54 6.41 -2.60
C THR A 119 -2.12 5.69 -1.31
N ASP A 120 -2.30 6.34 -0.16
CA ASP A 120 -2.02 5.77 1.16
C ASP A 120 -3.31 5.15 1.72
N PRO A 121 -3.34 3.83 2.00
CA PRO A 121 -4.52 3.15 2.53
C PRO A 121 -4.92 3.62 3.93
N LEU A 122 -4.01 4.27 4.66
CA LEU A 122 -4.26 4.81 5.99
C LEU A 122 -4.80 6.23 5.97
N PHE A 123 -4.84 6.90 4.81
CA PHE A 123 -5.35 8.26 4.68
C PHE A 123 -6.61 8.29 3.82
N LEU A 124 -7.72 8.69 4.43
CA LEU A 124 -9.02 8.82 3.77
C LEU A 124 -9.15 10.22 3.14
N SER A 125 -8.88 10.31 1.84
CA SER A 125 -9.06 11.56 1.09
C SER A 125 -10.55 11.86 0.87
N LEU A 126 -10.93 13.14 0.88
CA LEU A 126 -12.27 13.60 0.47
C LEU A 126 -12.50 13.47 -1.04
N GLY A 127 -11.45 13.23 -1.83
CA GLY A 127 -11.54 13.06 -3.28
C GLY A 127 -11.93 14.34 -4.02
N ILE A 128 -11.54 15.51 -3.52
CA ILE A 128 -11.86 16.81 -4.14
C ILE A 128 -11.33 16.81 -5.58
N PRO A 129 -12.16 17.12 -6.60
CA PRO A 129 -11.70 17.16 -7.99
C PRO A 129 -10.51 18.11 -8.17
N ALA A 130 -9.46 17.66 -8.87
CA ALA A 130 -8.22 18.42 -9.01
C ALA A 130 -8.41 19.83 -9.57
N ILE A 131 -9.35 20.01 -10.51
CA ILE A 131 -9.65 21.32 -11.08
C ILE A 131 -10.25 22.28 -10.04
N VAL A 132 -11.16 21.78 -9.20
CA VAL A 132 -11.79 22.56 -8.11
C VAL A 132 -10.73 22.96 -7.09
N SER A 133 -9.99 21.98 -6.57
CA SER A 133 -8.92 22.18 -5.60
C SER A 133 -7.87 23.19 -6.09
N ARG A 134 -7.50 23.13 -7.37
CA ARG A 134 -6.54 24.06 -7.97
C ARG A 134 -7.03 25.52 -7.92
N TRP A 135 -8.28 25.78 -8.31
CA TRP A 135 -8.82 27.14 -8.29
C TRP A 135 -9.00 27.65 -6.86
N GLU A 136 -9.49 26.81 -5.96
CA GLU A 136 -9.62 27.17 -4.54
C GLU A 136 -8.26 27.51 -3.92
N GLN A 137 -7.22 26.73 -4.18
CA GLN A 137 -5.86 27.01 -3.69
C GLN A 137 -5.30 28.32 -4.25
N VAL A 138 -5.56 28.67 -5.50
CA VAL A 138 -5.14 29.94 -6.09
C VAL A 138 -5.86 31.12 -5.42
N ILE A 139 -7.18 31.03 -5.23
CA ILE A 139 -7.97 32.06 -4.54
C ILE A 139 -7.45 32.27 -3.11
N LEU A 140 -7.20 31.17 -2.41
CA LEU A 140 -6.64 31.22 -1.05
C LEU A 140 -5.22 31.80 -1.02
N ALA A 141 -4.39 31.50 -2.00
CA ALA A 141 -3.04 32.10 -2.10
C ALA A 141 -3.09 33.61 -2.27
N VAL A 142 -4.00 34.12 -3.11
CA VAL A 142 -4.24 35.57 -3.26
C VAL A 142 -4.75 36.16 -1.94
N ALA A 143 -5.68 35.49 -1.28
CA ALA A 143 -6.18 35.91 0.04
C ALA A 143 -5.06 35.94 1.10
N PHE A 144 -4.16 34.94 1.09
CA PHE A 144 -2.99 34.92 1.98
C PHE A 144 -2.11 36.14 1.78
N VAL A 145 -1.79 36.50 0.54
CA VAL A 145 -0.95 37.67 0.22
C VAL A 145 -1.63 38.95 0.66
N ALA A 146 -2.92 39.10 0.39
CA ALA A 146 -3.70 40.28 0.76
C ALA A 146 -3.79 40.47 2.28
N LEU A 147 -4.16 39.42 3.02
CA LEU A 147 -4.27 39.41 4.47
C LEU A 147 -2.93 39.66 5.16
N SER A 148 -1.88 38.99 4.66
CA SER A 148 -0.51 39.14 5.15
C SER A 148 0.03 40.53 4.90
N GLY A 149 -0.12 41.05 3.67
CA GLY A 149 0.30 42.39 3.30
C GLY A 149 -0.38 43.45 4.13
N PHE A 150 -1.70 43.36 4.31
CA PHE A 150 -2.47 44.25 5.18
C PHE A 150 -2.01 44.20 6.63
N GLY A 151 -1.96 42.98 7.20
CA GLY A 151 -1.64 42.80 8.62
C GLY A 151 -0.19 43.18 8.96
N LEU A 152 0.78 42.74 8.19
CA LEU A 152 2.20 43.01 8.39
C LEU A 152 2.54 44.48 8.16
N SER A 153 1.97 45.15 7.13
CA SER A 153 2.22 46.57 6.87
C SER A 153 1.71 47.47 8.02
N ARG A 154 0.53 47.19 8.56
CA ARG A 154 0.01 47.92 9.70
C ARG A 154 0.84 47.68 10.97
N LEU A 155 1.21 46.44 11.23
CA LEU A 155 2.06 46.10 12.36
C LEU A 155 3.44 46.77 12.29
N ALA A 156 4.04 46.74 11.09
CA ALA A 156 5.33 47.37 10.85
C ALA A 156 5.34 48.88 10.93
N ARG A 157 4.25 49.55 10.49
CA ARG A 157 4.09 51.00 10.64
C ARG A 157 4.00 51.41 12.11
N ALA A 158 3.35 50.58 12.94
CA ALA A 158 3.19 50.85 14.37
C ALA A 158 4.48 50.60 15.18
N THR A 159 5.28 49.59 14.81
CA THR A 159 6.36 49.06 15.68
C THR A 159 7.75 49.19 15.05
N GLY A 160 7.84 49.26 13.72
CA GLY A 160 9.06 49.24 12.94
C GLY A 160 9.54 47.79 12.61
N TRP A 161 9.98 47.60 11.37
CA TRP A 161 10.39 46.28 10.82
C TRP A 161 11.49 45.58 11.64
N ARG A 162 12.48 46.39 12.13
CA ARG A 162 13.63 45.82 12.86
C ARG A 162 13.21 45.14 14.16
N LYS A 163 12.23 45.69 14.88
CA LYS A 163 11.72 45.12 16.14
C LYS A 163 10.89 43.86 15.91
N LEU A 164 10.32 43.72 14.71
CA LEU A 164 9.47 42.60 14.35
C LEU A 164 10.26 41.41 13.77
N ILE A 165 11.58 41.46 13.64
CA ILE A 165 12.39 40.36 13.06
C ILE A 165 12.05 38.98 13.65
N PRO A 166 11.92 38.78 15.00
CA PRO A 166 11.53 37.49 15.56
C PRO A 166 10.16 37.01 15.10
N SER A 167 9.17 37.92 15.02
CA SER A 167 7.84 37.60 14.50
C SER A 167 7.87 37.28 13.02
N LEU A 168 8.64 38.02 12.23
CA LEU A 168 8.80 37.79 10.80
C LEU A 168 9.48 36.46 10.50
N THR A 169 10.42 36.03 11.33
CA THR A 169 11.05 34.70 11.22
C THR A 169 10.00 33.59 11.36
N LEU A 170 9.07 33.73 12.32
CA LEU A 170 7.97 32.77 12.48
C LEU A 170 6.96 32.83 11.33
N PHE A 171 6.68 34.02 10.82
CA PHE A 171 5.86 34.16 9.63
C PHE A 171 6.50 33.54 8.40
N SER A 172 7.82 33.69 8.23
CA SER A 172 8.59 33.05 7.17
C SER A 172 8.56 31.52 7.32
N SER A 173 8.63 30.98 8.54
CA SER A 173 8.44 29.56 8.79
C SER A 173 7.05 29.07 8.33
N GLN A 174 5.99 29.83 8.60
CA GLN A 174 4.64 29.51 8.12
C GLN A 174 4.57 29.49 6.60
N PHE A 175 5.15 30.48 5.93
CA PHE A 175 5.24 30.53 4.48
C PHE A 175 6.00 29.32 3.90
N LEU A 176 7.19 29.01 4.43
CA LEU A 176 8.06 27.94 3.96
C LEU A 176 7.47 26.55 4.22
N TRP A 177 6.70 26.39 5.31
CA TRP A 177 6.16 25.09 5.69
C TRP A 177 4.86 24.74 4.94
N PHE A 178 4.00 25.73 4.70
CA PHE A 178 2.65 25.51 4.21
C PHE A 178 2.43 26.03 2.79
N LEU A 179 2.78 27.28 2.53
CA LEU A 179 2.45 27.89 1.25
C LEU A 179 3.41 27.47 0.14
N LEU A 180 4.71 27.57 0.38
CA LEU A 180 5.72 27.27 -0.66
C LEU A 180 5.62 25.84 -1.20
N PRO A 181 5.51 24.77 -0.39
CA PRO A 181 5.32 23.43 -0.90
C PRO A 181 4.03 23.26 -1.70
N SER A 182 2.94 23.87 -1.25
CA SER A 182 1.65 23.84 -1.93
C SER A 182 1.71 24.55 -3.28
N MET A 183 2.39 25.70 -3.36
CA MET A 183 2.60 26.42 -4.62
C MET A 183 3.48 25.63 -5.59
N ILE A 184 4.55 24.98 -5.11
CA ILE A 184 5.39 24.10 -5.94
C ILE A 184 4.56 22.93 -6.47
N SER A 185 3.71 22.34 -5.63
CA SER A 185 2.80 21.27 -6.04
C SER A 185 1.84 21.70 -7.13
N LEU A 186 1.24 22.87 -6.97
CA LEU A 186 0.33 23.47 -7.98
C LEU A 186 1.01 23.73 -9.34
N ILE A 187 2.25 24.25 -9.32
CA ILE A 187 2.98 24.65 -10.54
C ILE A 187 3.60 23.42 -11.22
N LYS A 188 4.17 22.50 -10.45
CA LYS A 188 4.93 21.36 -10.97
C LYS A 188 4.14 20.04 -10.98
N GLY A 189 2.92 20.00 -10.43
CA GLY A 189 2.12 18.78 -10.33
C GLY A 189 2.69 17.74 -9.35
N LEU A 190 3.60 18.14 -8.45
CA LEU A 190 4.22 17.24 -7.48
C LEU A 190 3.33 17.03 -6.27
N ALA A 191 3.08 15.77 -5.89
CA ALA A 191 2.33 15.46 -4.67
C ALA A 191 3.09 15.91 -3.42
N ILE A 192 2.36 16.50 -2.45
CA ILE A 192 2.92 16.83 -1.15
C ILE A 192 2.80 15.59 -0.25
N PRO A 193 3.91 15.02 0.24
CA PRO A 193 3.84 13.87 1.12
C PRO A 193 3.28 14.25 2.50
N GLN A 194 2.15 13.67 2.88
CA GLN A 194 1.46 13.96 4.16
C GLN A 194 2.32 13.62 5.39
N ASN A 195 3.09 12.52 5.33
CA ASN A 195 4.00 12.09 6.40
C ASN A 195 5.07 13.13 6.77
N ARG A 196 5.38 14.06 5.87
CA ARG A 196 6.27 15.21 6.12
C ARG A 196 5.83 16.02 7.35
N TYR A 197 4.54 16.12 7.62
CA TYR A 197 3.97 16.90 8.71
C TYR A 197 3.81 16.10 10.00
N SER A 198 3.77 14.79 9.92
CA SER A 198 3.59 13.90 11.08
C SER A 198 4.90 13.35 11.65
N SER A 199 5.84 12.95 10.80
CA SER A 199 7.08 12.28 11.22
C SER A 199 8.35 12.83 10.55
N GLY A 200 8.21 13.78 9.64
CA GLY A 200 9.31 14.38 8.90
C GLY A 200 9.99 15.56 9.59
N VAL A 201 10.79 16.29 8.82
CA VAL A 201 11.57 17.45 9.30
C VAL A 201 10.69 18.50 9.97
N LEU A 202 9.49 18.75 9.44
CA LEU A 202 8.58 19.77 9.98
C LEU A 202 8.08 19.42 11.38
N ALA A 203 7.77 18.15 11.64
CA ALA A 203 7.38 17.69 12.96
C ALA A 203 8.51 17.88 13.98
N VAL A 204 9.76 17.56 13.59
CA VAL A 204 10.95 17.77 14.44
C VAL A 204 11.19 19.26 14.72
N MET A 205 11.10 20.11 13.70
CA MET A 205 11.27 21.57 13.86
C MET A 205 10.18 22.17 14.76
N HIS A 206 8.94 21.77 14.57
CA HIS A 206 7.83 22.17 15.44
C HIS A 206 8.05 21.72 16.88
N SER A 207 8.46 20.48 17.11
CA SER A 207 8.73 19.92 18.43
C SER A 207 9.91 20.63 19.11
N ALA A 208 10.99 20.94 18.39
CA ALA A 208 12.12 21.72 18.91
C ALA A 208 11.69 23.13 19.33
N GLN A 209 10.90 23.80 18.50
CA GLN A 209 10.32 25.11 18.81
C GLN A 209 9.45 25.07 20.08
N TYR A 210 8.63 24.03 20.22
CA TYR A 210 7.77 23.85 21.40
C TYR A 210 8.59 23.56 22.66
N LEU A 211 9.57 22.67 22.59
CA LEU A 211 10.45 22.36 23.71
C LEU A 211 11.25 23.58 24.17
N TRP A 212 11.67 24.44 23.24
CA TRP A 212 12.31 25.69 23.59
C TRP A 212 11.38 26.60 24.41
N ILE A 213 10.14 26.81 23.98
CA ILE A 213 9.21 27.69 24.70
C ILE A 213 8.76 27.11 26.05
N THR A 214 8.53 25.79 26.12
CA THR A 214 8.16 25.14 27.38
C THR A 214 9.30 25.11 28.38
N SER A 215 10.53 24.90 27.93
CA SER A 215 11.73 24.98 28.78
C SER A 215 11.97 26.41 29.28
N TYR A 216 11.75 27.41 28.42
CA TYR A 216 11.81 28.82 28.83
C TYR A 216 10.74 29.13 29.89
N TYR A 217 9.51 28.65 29.69
CA TYR A 217 8.42 28.82 30.65
C TYR A 217 8.77 28.12 31.97
N ALA A 218 9.19 26.86 31.97
CA ALA A 218 9.54 26.09 33.15
C ALA A 218 10.69 26.75 33.94
N ARG A 219 11.71 27.30 33.25
CA ARG A 219 12.79 28.04 33.88
C ARG A 219 12.32 29.32 34.56
N ARG A 220 11.43 30.07 33.91
CA ARG A 220 10.88 31.31 34.48
C ARG A 220 9.98 31.04 35.69
N GLU A 221 9.21 29.98 35.63
CA GLU A 221 8.37 29.53 36.72
C GLU A 221 9.18 29.10 37.94
N ALA A 222 10.21 28.29 37.75
CA ALA A 222 11.12 27.86 38.81
C ALA A 222 11.86 29.05 39.46
N ASN A 223 12.32 30.01 38.66
CA ASN A 223 12.96 31.23 39.20
C ASN A 223 12.00 32.12 40.02
N ARG A 224 10.72 32.14 39.64
CA ARG A 224 9.69 32.88 40.37
C ARG A 224 9.35 32.24 41.72
N GLU A 225 9.30 30.90 41.73
CA GLU A 225 9.08 30.11 42.96
C GLU A 225 10.27 30.28 43.93
N ALA A 226 11.50 30.17 43.45
CA ALA A 226 12.69 30.41 44.25
C ALA A 226 12.71 31.83 44.85
N ALA A 227 12.33 32.86 44.08
CA ALA A 227 12.27 34.23 44.56
C ALA A 227 11.14 34.45 45.60
N SER A 228 10.06 33.66 45.57
CA SER A 228 9.00 33.71 46.58
C SER A 228 9.38 32.97 47.88
N GLU A 229 10.19 31.91 47.80
CA GLU A 229 10.77 31.18 48.93
C GLU A 229 11.85 31.99 49.65
N ASP A 230 12.71 32.72 48.94
CA ASP A 230 13.72 33.60 49.49
C ASP A 230 13.12 34.77 50.27
N ALA A 231 11.93 35.24 49.87
CA ALA A 231 11.16 36.27 50.62
C ALA A 231 10.59 35.74 51.94
N GLY A 232 10.56 34.42 52.16
CA GLY A 232 10.16 33.75 53.39
C GLY A 232 11.29 33.38 54.36
N GLY A 233 12.55 33.76 54.08
CA GLY A 233 13.65 33.72 55.05
C GLY A 233 14.40 32.39 55.23
N VAL A 234 14.30 31.43 54.31
CA VAL A 234 15.10 30.22 54.33
C VAL A 234 15.93 30.13 53.05
N ALA A 235 17.13 30.68 53.07
CA ALA A 235 18.09 30.61 51.96
C ALA A 235 18.62 29.18 51.81
N GLN A 236 18.15 28.43 50.86
CA GLN A 236 18.81 27.23 50.36
C GLN A 236 19.47 27.51 48.99
N LYS A 237 20.70 27.98 49.08
CA LYS A 237 21.59 28.34 47.97
C LYS A 237 22.28 27.10 47.44
N GLU A 238 21.58 26.25 46.65
CA GLU A 238 22.25 25.26 45.77
C GLU A 238 21.20 24.54 44.91
N SER A 239 20.84 25.09 43.71
CA SER A 239 20.28 24.27 42.64
C SER A 239 20.14 24.93 41.28
N GLY A 240 21.05 25.87 40.93
CA GLY A 240 20.92 26.72 39.72
C GLY A 240 20.97 26.02 38.38
N ASN A 241 21.77 24.98 38.17
CA ASN A 241 22.05 24.45 36.82
C ASN A 241 21.45 23.10 36.45
N TRP A 242 21.03 22.28 37.42
CA TRP A 242 20.54 20.93 37.15
C TRP A 242 19.02 20.84 36.90
N ARG A 243 18.22 21.81 37.32
CA ARG A 243 16.76 21.79 37.17
C ARG A 243 16.28 21.73 35.71
N PRO A 244 16.85 22.49 34.75
CA PRO A 244 16.44 22.37 33.35
C PRO A 244 16.80 21.01 32.71
N LEU A 245 17.98 20.46 33.08
CA LEU A 245 18.41 19.13 32.60
C LEU A 245 17.53 18.01 33.18
N ALA A 246 17.18 18.10 34.47
CA ALA A 246 16.26 17.17 35.10
C ALA A 246 14.85 17.23 34.45
N TYR A 247 14.37 18.43 34.18
CA TYR A 247 13.11 18.63 33.44
C TYR A 247 13.16 17.96 32.06
N PHE A 248 14.18 18.23 31.27
CA PHE A 248 14.36 17.61 29.95
C PHE A 248 14.49 16.08 30.05
N GLY A 249 15.24 15.58 31.04
CA GLY A 249 15.35 14.15 31.33
C GLY A 249 14.00 13.49 31.61
N VAL A 250 13.14 14.13 32.41
CA VAL A 250 11.78 13.65 32.68
C VAL A 250 10.95 13.60 31.41
N LEU A 251 11.07 14.60 30.54
CA LEU A 251 10.36 14.62 29.25
C LEU A 251 10.80 13.50 28.31
N VAL A 252 12.11 13.25 28.21
CA VAL A 252 12.66 12.17 27.37
C VAL A 252 12.22 10.81 27.90
N VAL A 253 12.41 10.55 29.19
CA VAL A 253 12.03 9.26 29.82
C VAL A 253 10.54 9.02 29.73
N GLY A 254 9.72 10.03 30.03
CA GLY A 254 8.27 9.95 29.92
C GLY A 254 7.80 9.74 28.48
N GLY A 255 8.45 10.39 27.53
CA GLY A 255 8.20 10.18 26.11
C GLY A 255 8.52 8.75 25.66
N ILE A 256 9.66 8.20 26.07
CA ILE A 256 10.02 6.79 25.81
C ILE A 256 8.98 5.85 26.45
N ALA A 257 8.61 6.09 27.70
CA ALA A 257 7.63 5.27 28.42
C ALA A 257 6.26 5.23 27.71
N LEU A 258 5.88 6.31 27.03
CA LEU A 258 4.62 6.39 26.31
C LEU A 258 4.68 5.70 24.93
N PHE A 259 5.75 5.90 24.18
CA PHE A 259 5.81 5.51 22.76
C PHE A 259 6.53 4.18 22.48
N VAL A 260 7.22 3.59 23.45
CA VAL A 260 7.92 2.32 23.27
C VAL A 260 7.20 1.16 23.96
N PRO A 261 7.09 1.12 25.30
CA PRO A 261 6.40 0.01 25.97
C PRO A 261 4.90 -0.06 25.64
N GLY A 262 4.22 1.09 25.49
CA GLY A 262 2.78 1.13 25.24
C GLY A 262 2.38 0.37 23.98
N PRO A 263 2.87 0.74 22.78
CA PRO A 263 2.59 0.02 21.55
C PRO A 263 3.05 -1.45 21.59
N TRP A 264 4.18 -1.74 22.23
CA TRP A 264 4.70 -3.08 22.36
C TRP A 264 3.79 -4.00 23.20
N LEU A 265 3.28 -3.52 24.32
CA LEU A 265 2.31 -4.25 25.13
C LEU A 265 0.97 -4.42 24.42
N ALA A 266 0.49 -3.36 23.78
CA ALA A 266 -0.78 -3.40 23.06
C ALA A 266 -0.73 -4.36 21.87
N SER A 267 0.36 -4.37 21.09
CA SER A 267 0.52 -5.30 19.97
C SER A 267 0.37 -6.76 20.39
N ARG A 268 0.91 -7.13 21.53
CA ARG A 268 0.78 -8.50 22.08
C ARG A 268 -0.60 -8.79 22.66
N ALA A 269 -1.16 -7.83 23.40
CA ALA A 269 -2.46 -8.01 24.04
C ALA A 269 -3.61 -8.15 23.04
N PHE A 270 -3.53 -7.45 21.91
CA PHE A 270 -4.56 -7.41 20.87
C PHE A 270 -4.20 -8.23 19.62
N HIS A 271 -3.05 -8.92 19.60
CA HIS A 271 -2.57 -9.71 18.46
C HIS A 271 -2.49 -8.91 17.14
N HIS A 272 -1.94 -7.71 17.21
CA HIS A 272 -1.63 -6.86 16.06
C HIS A 272 -0.13 -6.66 15.94
N ASP A 273 0.35 -6.33 14.72
CA ASP A 273 1.76 -6.00 14.56
C ASP A 273 2.12 -4.71 15.31
N PHE A 274 3.41 -4.60 15.65
CA PHE A 274 3.93 -3.42 16.37
C PHE A 274 3.64 -2.12 15.61
N THR A 275 3.74 -2.13 14.27
CA THR A 275 3.55 -0.93 13.45
C THR A 275 2.12 -0.39 13.55
N ALA A 276 1.10 -1.26 13.48
CA ALA A 276 -0.29 -0.86 13.65
C ALA A 276 -0.53 -0.25 15.03
N SER A 277 -0.04 -0.90 16.10
CA SER A 277 -0.14 -0.40 17.48
C SER A 277 0.59 0.94 17.64
N PHE A 278 1.78 1.08 17.08
CA PHE A 278 2.56 2.30 17.12
C PHE A 278 1.85 3.47 16.40
N LEU A 279 1.23 3.22 15.27
CA LEU A 279 0.46 4.24 14.53
C LEU A 279 -0.79 4.68 15.31
N ILE A 280 -1.50 3.75 15.96
CA ILE A 280 -2.65 4.07 16.82
C ILE A 280 -2.21 4.97 17.99
N PHE A 281 -1.15 4.59 18.70
CA PHE A 281 -0.60 5.39 19.79
C PHE A 281 -0.15 6.77 19.30
N THR A 282 0.60 6.82 18.19
CA THR A 282 1.08 8.08 17.61
C THR A 282 -0.08 9.00 17.29
N ALA A 283 -1.11 8.52 16.60
CA ALA A 283 -2.26 9.33 16.22
C ALA A 283 -3.02 9.85 17.44
N LEU A 284 -3.33 8.99 18.41
CA LEU A 284 -4.14 9.35 19.57
C LEU A 284 -3.41 10.22 20.59
N VAL A 285 -2.11 9.97 20.80
CA VAL A 285 -1.29 10.85 21.67
C VAL A 285 -1.16 12.24 21.06
N ASN A 286 -1.01 12.34 19.74
CA ASN A 286 -1.00 13.63 19.05
C ASN A 286 -2.34 14.36 19.18
N ILE A 287 -3.46 13.69 18.92
CA ILE A 287 -4.81 14.28 19.06
C ILE A 287 -5.03 14.77 20.50
N HIS A 288 -4.66 13.95 21.49
CA HIS A 288 -4.73 14.35 22.90
C HIS A 288 -3.88 15.59 23.20
N HIS A 289 -2.64 15.60 22.70
CA HIS A 289 -1.74 16.74 22.82
C HIS A 289 -2.33 18.01 22.19
N PHE A 290 -2.89 17.94 20.97
CA PHE A 290 -3.49 19.10 20.29
C PHE A 290 -4.64 19.69 21.09
N ILE A 291 -5.47 18.83 21.70
CA ILE A 291 -6.61 19.26 22.53
C ILE A 291 -6.11 19.92 23.83
N LEU A 292 -5.17 19.28 24.53
CA LEU A 292 -4.59 19.81 25.76
C LEU A 292 -3.87 21.14 25.51
N ASP A 293 -3.07 21.21 24.46
CA ASP A 293 -2.27 22.38 24.11
C ASP A 293 -3.17 23.58 23.80
N GLY A 294 -4.24 23.35 23.03
CA GLY A 294 -5.27 24.36 22.76
C GLY A 294 -6.00 24.86 24.00
N ALA A 295 -6.06 24.07 25.08
CA ALA A 295 -6.67 24.46 26.35
C ALA A 295 -5.68 25.20 27.25
N ILE A 296 -4.42 24.75 27.33
CA ILE A 296 -3.43 25.19 28.32
C ILE A 296 -2.75 26.51 27.92
N TRP A 297 -2.32 26.60 26.63
CA TRP A 297 -1.51 27.72 26.13
C TRP A 297 -2.32 28.96 25.69
N LYS A 298 -3.19 29.49 26.54
CA LYS A 298 -3.94 30.71 26.21
C LYS A 298 -3.27 31.95 26.81
N LEU A 299 -2.76 32.83 25.93
CA LEU A 299 -2.22 34.14 26.34
C LEU A 299 -3.25 35.05 27.06
N ARG A 300 -4.50 34.64 27.16
CA ARG A 300 -5.55 35.27 27.99
C ARG A 300 -5.42 34.86 29.44
N ASP A 301 -4.72 33.79 29.77
CA ASP A 301 -4.43 33.37 31.12
C ASP A 301 -3.37 34.31 31.71
N GLY A 302 -3.69 35.03 32.78
CA GLY A 302 -2.82 36.03 33.38
C GLY A 302 -1.49 35.46 33.85
N ARG A 303 -1.44 34.20 34.32
CA ARG A 303 -0.20 33.49 34.69
C ARG A 303 0.68 33.27 33.51
N ILE A 304 0.14 32.78 32.40
CA ILE A 304 0.89 32.53 31.16
C ILE A 304 1.37 33.85 30.57
N ALA A 305 0.50 34.85 30.51
CA ALA A 305 0.85 36.17 29.99
C ALA A 305 1.95 36.82 30.82
N SER A 306 1.90 36.76 32.15
CA SER A 306 2.91 37.36 33.03
C SER A 306 4.27 36.73 32.88
N LEU A 307 4.35 35.42 32.72
CA LEU A 307 5.62 34.68 32.53
C LEU A 307 6.19 34.86 31.12
N LEU A 308 5.36 34.80 30.07
CA LEU A 308 5.80 34.88 28.70
C LEU A 308 6.00 36.31 28.18
N LEU A 309 5.22 37.31 28.68
CA LEU A 309 5.25 38.69 28.21
C LEU A 309 5.99 39.66 29.15
N ASN A 310 6.54 39.17 30.28
CA ASN A 310 7.12 40.03 31.33
C ASN A 310 6.15 41.10 31.88
N SER A 311 4.83 40.87 31.85
CA SER A 311 3.85 41.83 32.41
C SER A 311 3.79 41.70 33.93
N ARG A 312 3.75 42.84 34.63
CA ARG A 312 3.70 42.89 36.09
C ARG A 312 2.26 42.83 36.66
N GLU A 313 1.34 42.15 36.01
CA GLU A 313 -0.01 41.95 36.53
C GLU A 313 0.01 40.99 37.71
N ARG A 314 -0.48 41.46 38.88
CA ARG A 314 -0.70 40.62 40.06
C ARG A 314 -1.84 39.66 39.78
N VAL A 315 -1.53 38.36 39.77
CA VAL A 315 -2.53 37.28 39.78
C VAL A 315 -2.91 37.05 41.24
N SER A 316 -4.16 37.23 41.62
CA SER A 316 -4.67 36.85 42.94
C SER A 316 -4.64 35.32 43.04
N ASP A 317 -3.80 34.80 43.91
CA ASP A 317 -3.72 33.38 44.23
C ASP A 317 -4.96 32.97 45.05
N ALA A 318 -5.91 32.32 44.43
CA ALA A 318 -6.93 31.57 45.14
C ALA A 318 -6.39 30.14 45.26
N ALA A 319 -5.65 29.90 46.31
CA ALA A 319 -5.23 28.54 46.70
C ALA A 319 -6.47 27.75 47.16
N SER A 320 -6.78 26.65 46.48
CA SER A 320 -7.74 25.67 46.99
C SER A 320 -7.00 24.36 47.31
N GLU A 321 -6.97 24.02 48.56
CA GLU A 321 -6.51 22.73 49.07
C GLU A 321 -7.45 21.62 48.58
N ALA A 322 -6.94 20.74 47.68
CA ALA A 322 -7.61 19.50 47.35
C ALA A 322 -6.59 18.37 47.19
N GLY A 323 -6.30 17.71 48.30
CA GLY A 323 -5.54 16.50 48.36
C GLY A 323 -6.37 15.28 47.90
N GLY A 324 -6.24 14.85 46.66
CA GLY A 324 -6.84 13.60 46.17
C GLY A 324 -5.89 12.38 46.29
N ARG A 325 -6.46 11.17 46.36
CA ARG A 325 -5.69 9.89 46.49
C ARG A 325 -4.67 9.63 45.38
N LEU A 326 -4.86 10.23 44.20
CA LEU A 326 -3.86 10.17 43.08
C LEU A 326 -2.59 11.01 43.40
N ALA A 327 -2.71 12.07 44.20
CA ALA A 327 -1.56 12.82 44.70
C ALA A 327 -0.70 11.99 45.70
N GLY A 328 -1.26 10.95 46.31
CA GLY A 328 -0.55 10.01 47.19
C GLY A 328 0.40 9.10 46.40
N ALA A 329 -0.04 8.54 45.29
CA ALA A 329 0.79 7.72 44.41
C ALA A 329 1.90 8.54 43.73
N GLY A 330 1.58 9.77 43.30
CA GLY A 330 2.57 10.71 42.77
C GLY A 330 3.61 11.11 43.83
N ARG A 331 3.21 11.36 45.07
CA ARG A 331 4.12 11.65 46.19
C ARG A 331 5.03 10.46 46.55
N TRP A 332 4.55 9.22 46.42
CA TRP A 332 5.40 8.02 46.64
C TRP A 332 6.46 7.92 45.53
N LEU A 333 6.09 8.16 44.27
CA LEU A 333 7.04 8.20 43.14
C LEU A 333 8.03 9.39 43.25
N VAL A 334 7.68 10.49 43.87
CA VAL A 334 8.51 11.68 44.07
C VAL A 334 9.22 11.67 45.44
N GLY A 335 8.91 10.72 46.35
CA GLY A 335 9.46 10.61 47.67
C GLY A 335 11.00 10.58 47.74
N SER A 336 11.56 11.14 48.80
CA SER A 336 13.02 11.32 48.96
C SER A 336 13.75 10.14 49.62
N THR A 337 13.04 9.00 49.86
CA THR A 337 13.65 7.81 50.46
C THR A 337 14.73 7.19 49.56
N PRO A 338 15.82 6.65 50.10
CA PRO A 338 16.85 6.00 49.30
C PRO A 338 16.30 4.92 48.38
N THR A 339 15.39 4.08 48.88
CA THR A 339 14.70 3.05 48.07
C THR A 339 13.90 3.61 46.91
N ALA A 340 13.14 4.70 47.07
CA ALA A 340 12.41 5.35 45.99
C ALA A 340 13.35 5.97 44.95
N ARG A 341 14.51 6.50 45.34
CA ARG A 341 15.53 6.99 44.43
C ARG A 341 16.13 5.86 43.57
N TRP A 342 16.49 4.73 44.20
CA TRP A 342 17.01 3.58 43.48
C TRP A 342 15.99 2.97 42.52
N LEU A 343 14.73 2.81 42.93
CA LEU A 343 13.66 2.31 42.08
C LEU A 343 13.42 3.23 40.84
N ARG A 344 13.46 4.53 41.06
CA ARG A 344 13.35 5.50 39.94
C ARG A 344 14.56 5.42 39.01
N ALA A 345 15.79 5.35 39.58
CA ALA A 345 16.99 5.21 38.77
C ALA A 345 16.97 3.91 37.96
N ALA A 346 16.54 2.81 38.56
CA ALA A 346 16.38 1.54 37.86
C ALA A 346 15.30 1.61 36.75
N ALA A 347 14.13 2.21 37.04
CA ALA A 347 13.07 2.39 36.03
C ALA A 347 13.53 3.27 34.86
N VAL A 348 14.23 4.38 35.16
CA VAL A 348 14.81 5.24 34.12
C VAL A 348 15.81 4.47 33.27
N LEU A 349 16.72 3.72 33.91
CA LEU A 349 17.72 2.92 33.20
C LEU A 349 17.07 1.86 32.29
N ILE A 350 16.05 1.14 32.80
CA ILE A 350 15.30 0.16 32.02
C ILE A 350 14.61 0.81 30.81
N LEU A 351 13.96 1.96 30.98
CA LEU A 351 13.29 2.66 29.89
C LEU A 351 14.28 3.18 28.85
N LEU A 352 15.41 3.75 29.27
CA LEU A 352 16.47 4.19 28.37
C LEU A 352 17.06 3.02 27.59
N MET A 353 17.35 1.91 28.28
CA MET A 353 17.82 0.67 27.64
C MET A 353 16.82 0.14 26.63
N TRP A 354 15.51 0.06 26.99
CA TRP A 354 14.47 -0.37 26.09
C TRP A 354 14.35 0.55 24.87
N GLY A 355 14.31 1.88 25.06
CA GLY A 355 14.29 2.83 23.97
C GLY A 355 15.52 2.70 23.04
N THR A 356 16.71 2.46 23.60
CA THR A 356 17.94 2.25 22.80
C THR A 356 17.87 0.95 22.00
N LEU A 357 17.40 -0.15 22.61
CA LEU A 357 17.22 -1.44 21.93
C LEU A 357 16.18 -1.33 20.83
N ASP A 358 15.06 -0.63 21.06
CA ASP A 358 14.05 -0.39 20.04
C ASP A 358 14.59 0.45 18.85
N GLN A 359 15.44 1.46 19.15
CA GLN A 359 16.12 2.20 18.08
C GLN A 359 17.09 1.32 17.28
N ALA A 360 17.85 0.45 17.94
CA ALA A 360 18.75 -0.50 17.28
C ALA A 360 17.94 -1.47 16.39
N ARG A 361 16.85 -2.04 16.93
CA ARG A 361 15.91 -2.86 16.17
C ARG A 361 15.40 -2.16 14.90
N TYR A 362 14.88 -0.95 15.08
CA TYR A 362 14.33 -0.16 13.98
C TYR A 362 15.39 0.18 12.93
N TYR A 363 16.58 0.53 13.35
CA TYR A 363 17.70 0.81 12.44
C TYR A 363 18.08 -0.41 11.62
N LEU A 364 18.28 -1.57 12.27
CA LEU A 364 18.59 -2.84 11.59
C LEU A 364 17.46 -3.25 10.65
N ALA A 365 16.20 -3.17 11.11
CA ALA A 365 15.04 -3.54 10.32
C ALA A 365 14.87 -2.70 9.04
N LEU A 366 15.28 -1.43 9.03
CA LEU A 366 15.08 -0.54 7.87
C LEU A 366 16.29 -0.43 6.94
N HIS A 367 17.52 -0.50 7.49
CA HIS A 367 18.72 -0.11 6.74
C HIS A 367 19.62 -1.29 6.41
N SER A 368 19.47 -2.43 7.10
CA SER A 368 20.26 -3.61 6.79
C SER A 368 19.52 -4.54 5.83
N ASP A 369 20.25 -5.04 4.84
CA ASP A 369 19.81 -6.15 3.98
C ASP A 369 20.52 -7.47 4.35
N ASP A 370 21.32 -7.46 5.39
CA ASP A 370 21.99 -8.65 5.89
C ASP A 370 21.04 -9.52 6.73
N LEU A 371 21.05 -10.83 6.48
CA LEU A 371 20.17 -11.79 7.17
C LEU A 371 20.42 -11.82 8.68
N GLN A 372 21.67 -11.75 9.13
CA GLN A 372 22.00 -11.78 10.56
C GLN A 372 21.48 -10.55 11.30
N ASP A 373 21.56 -9.39 10.67
CA ASP A 373 21.06 -8.15 11.25
C ASP A 373 19.53 -8.15 11.36
N LEU A 374 18.83 -8.65 10.32
CA LEU A 374 17.39 -8.83 10.38
C LEU A 374 16.97 -9.84 11.44
N GLN A 375 17.73 -10.94 11.63
CA GLN A 375 17.52 -11.90 12.73
C GLN A 375 17.75 -11.27 14.10
N ARG A 376 18.78 -10.44 14.27
CA ARG A 376 19.01 -9.68 15.51
C ARG A 376 17.86 -8.72 15.81
N ALA A 377 17.37 -8.02 14.79
CA ALA A 377 16.21 -7.16 14.94
C ALA A 377 14.96 -7.95 15.37
N ALA A 378 14.69 -9.10 14.74
CA ALA A 378 13.58 -9.97 15.08
C ALA A 378 13.70 -10.65 16.47
N ALA A 379 14.92 -10.83 16.97
CA ALA A 379 15.16 -11.31 18.33
C ALA A 379 14.78 -10.26 19.38
N LEU A 380 14.89 -8.97 19.06
CA LEU A 380 14.44 -7.87 19.92
C LEU A 380 12.91 -7.72 19.91
N ASP A 381 12.28 -7.88 18.75
CA ASP A 381 10.83 -7.94 18.62
C ASP A 381 10.39 -8.84 17.46
N SER A 382 9.83 -9.99 17.79
CA SER A 382 9.31 -10.96 16.84
C SER A 382 7.91 -10.62 16.29
N PHE A 383 7.23 -9.63 16.88
CA PHE A 383 5.86 -9.21 16.54
C PHE A 383 5.80 -8.07 15.51
N ASP A 384 6.89 -7.82 14.84
CA ASP A 384 6.99 -6.85 13.74
C ASP A 384 6.70 -7.56 12.41
N GLY A 385 5.46 -7.47 11.91
CA GLY A 385 5.03 -8.13 10.67
C GLY A 385 5.87 -7.75 9.45
N PRO A 386 6.10 -6.47 9.16
CA PRO A 386 6.99 -6.02 8.09
C PRO A 386 8.42 -6.58 8.17
N LEU A 387 9.00 -6.66 9.37
CA LEU A 387 10.31 -7.26 9.59
C LEU A 387 10.29 -8.77 9.28
N GLN A 388 9.26 -9.48 9.73
CA GLN A 388 9.11 -10.91 9.43
C GLN A 388 8.95 -11.17 7.92
N MET A 389 8.25 -10.29 7.20
CA MET A 389 8.15 -10.38 5.74
C MET A 389 9.50 -10.18 5.04
N ARG A 390 10.32 -9.24 5.53
CA ARG A 390 11.69 -9.07 5.00
C ARG A 390 12.57 -10.26 5.30
N LEU A 391 12.49 -10.79 6.52
CA LEU A 391 13.18 -12.01 6.93
C LEU A 391 12.80 -13.19 6.03
N ALA A 392 11.51 -13.42 5.80
CA ALA A 392 11.04 -14.48 4.94
C ALA A 392 11.63 -14.39 3.53
N ARG A 393 11.62 -13.18 2.95
CA ARG A 393 12.26 -12.95 1.64
C ARG A 393 13.73 -13.29 1.66
N LYS A 394 14.49 -12.82 2.68
CA LYS A 394 15.93 -13.12 2.79
C LYS A 394 16.22 -14.59 3.01
N HIS A 395 15.37 -15.30 3.75
CA HIS A 395 15.48 -16.75 3.90
C HIS A 395 15.25 -17.46 2.55
N MET A 396 14.27 -17.01 1.74
CA MET A 396 14.08 -17.55 0.39
C MET A 396 15.32 -17.31 -0.53
N GLU A 397 15.87 -16.08 -0.49
CA GLU A 397 17.09 -15.73 -1.24
C GLU A 397 18.31 -16.55 -0.80
N SER A 398 18.30 -17.07 0.44
CA SER A 398 19.37 -17.88 1.03
C SER A 398 19.10 -19.39 0.97
N ASP A 399 18.12 -19.83 0.19
CA ASP A 399 17.69 -21.24 0.07
C ASP A 399 17.31 -21.88 1.42
N GLN A 400 16.58 -21.14 2.24
CA GLN A 400 16.12 -21.55 3.57
C GLN A 400 14.58 -21.50 3.67
N PRO A 401 13.85 -22.34 2.90
CA PRO A 401 12.40 -22.22 2.78
C PRO A 401 11.64 -22.48 4.09
N GLN A 402 12.13 -23.35 4.98
CA GLN A 402 11.48 -23.62 6.28
C GLN A 402 11.55 -22.41 7.21
N GLN A 403 12.66 -21.65 7.20
CA GLN A 403 12.78 -20.43 7.97
C GLN A 403 11.92 -19.31 7.37
N ALA A 404 11.80 -19.25 6.05
CA ALA A 404 10.89 -18.32 5.37
C ALA A 404 9.43 -18.60 5.76
N GLU A 405 9.01 -19.86 5.73
CA GLU A 405 7.67 -20.26 6.20
C GLU A 405 7.41 -19.85 7.64
N ALA A 406 8.37 -20.14 8.54
CA ALA A 406 8.25 -19.75 9.94
C ALA A 406 8.11 -18.22 10.12
N ALA A 407 8.81 -17.44 9.32
CA ALA A 407 8.70 -15.98 9.33
C ALA A 407 7.34 -15.51 8.82
N TRP A 408 6.80 -16.04 7.71
CA TRP A 408 5.45 -15.71 7.25
C TRP A 408 4.38 -16.08 8.28
N ARG A 409 4.48 -17.24 8.92
CA ARG A 409 3.55 -17.65 9.98
C ARG A 409 3.59 -16.70 11.18
N ARG A 410 4.78 -16.19 11.56
CA ARG A 410 4.92 -15.15 12.60
C ARG A 410 4.31 -13.81 12.15
N ALA A 411 4.50 -13.41 10.90
CA ALA A 411 3.87 -12.21 10.35
C ALA A 411 2.33 -12.32 10.41
N ILE A 412 1.76 -13.47 10.06
CA ILE A 412 0.31 -13.74 10.19
C ILE A 412 -0.15 -13.68 11.64
N GLN A 413 0.64 -14.23 12.59
CA GLN A 413 0.31 -14.16 14.01
C GLN A 413 0.33 -12.73 14.55
N SER A 414 1.27 -11.89 14.08
CA SER A 414 1.36 -10.49 14.52
C SER A 414 0.21 -9.65 13.98
N ASN A 415 -0.22 -9.88 12.75
CA ASN A 415 -1.38 -9.22 12.15
C ASN A 415 -2.21 -10.17 11.29
N PRO A 416 -3.17 -10.89 11.89
CA PRO A 416 -4.02 -11.83 11.15
C PRO A 416 -4.87 -11.20 10.05
N ALA A 417 -5.06 -9.89 10.03
CA ALA A 417 -5.83 -9.18 9.01
C ALA A 417 -4.98 -8.77 7.78
N ASP A 418 -3.64 -8.78 7.89
CA ASP A 418 -2.76 -8.43 6.78
C ASP A 418 -2.82 -9.52 5.68
N PRO A 419 -3.19 -9.18 4.44
CA PRO A 419 -3.23 -10.15 3.34
C PRO A 419 -1.83 -10.53 2.83
N ALA A 420 -0.82 -9.67 2.95
CA ALA A 420 0.48 -9.87 2.30
C ALA A 420 1.23 -11.14 2.77
N PRO A 421 1.39 -11.42 4.08
CA PRO A 421 2.06 -12.64 4.51
C PRO A 421 1.25 -13.91 4.20
N ARG A 422 -0.10 -13.81 4.16
CA ARG A 422 -0.95 -14.95 3.77
C ARG A 422 -0.83 -15.29 2.30
N GLN A 423 -0.79 -14.27 1.43
CA GLN A 423 -0.57 -14.46 0.00
C GLN A 423 0.80 -15.08 -0.29
N ALA A 424 1.84 -14.60 0.40
CA ALA A 424 3.19 -15.14 0.25
C ALA A 424 3.27 -16.60 0.70
N LEU A 425 2.70 -16.93 1.88
CA LEU A 425 2.65 -18.28 2.40
C LEU A 425 1.77 -19.20 1.53
N LEU A 426 0.64 -18.70 1.04
CA LEU A 426 -0.24 -19.44 0.14
C LEU A 426 0.48 -19.85 -1.14
N LYS A 427 1.17 -18.89 -1.78
CA LYS A 427 1.98 -19.18 -2.96
C LYS A 427 3.03 -20.26 -2.67
N PHE A 428 3.76 -20.11 -1.59
CA PHE A 428 4.77 -21.08 -1.17
C PHE A 428 4.18 -22.49 -0.97
N LEU A 429 3.04 -22.59 -0.27
CA LEU A 429 2.38 -23.88 -0.04
C LEU A 429 1.90 -24.54 -1.34
N ILE A 430 1.43 -23.76 -2.32
CA ILE A 430 1.04 -24.25 -3.63
C ILE A 430 2.27 -24.75 -4.42
N ASP A 431 3.36 -23.97 -4.43
CA ASP A 431 4.61 -24.34 -5.09
C ASP A 431 5.20 -25.65 -4.52
N GLU A 432 5.07 -25.83 -3.17
CA GLU A 432 5.48 -27.06 -2.46
C GLU A 432 4.44 -28.21 -2.57
N LYS A 433 3.34 -28.03 -3.30
CA LYS A 433 2.23 -29.00 -3.45
C LYS A 433 1.55 -29.39 -2.11
N ARG A 434 1.61 -28.54 -1.11
CA ARG A 434 0.95 -28.70 0.21
C ARG A 434 -0.49 -28.16 0.14
N LEU A 435 -1.33 -28.75 -0.71
CA LEU A 435 -2.62 -28.21 -1.13
C LEU A 435 -3.64 -28.13 0.02
N ASP A 436 -3.67 -29.09 0.93
CA ASP A 436 -4.58 -29.09 2.08
C ASP A 436 -4.29 -27.94 3.05
N GLU A 437 -3.01 -27.65 3.29
CA GLU A 437 -2.60 -26.52 4.11
C GLU A 437 -2.90 -25.19 3.41
N ALA A 438 -2.71 -25.12 2.10
CA ALA A 438 -3.05 -23.96 1.28
C ALA A 438 -4.57 -23.66 1.35
N LEU A 439 -5.42 -24.70 1.26
CA LEU A 439 -6.87 -24.57 1.41
C LEU A 439 -7.26 -24.10 2.81
N THR A 440 -6.68 -24.69 3.85
CA THR A 440 -6.91 -24.26 5.24
C THR A 440 -6.53 -22.80 5.46
N LEU A 441 -5.40 -22.37 4.91
CA LEU A 441 -4.95 -20.96 4.98
C LEU A 441 -5.89 -20.02 4.22
N THR A 442 -6.38 -20.45 3.06
CA THR A 442 -7.35 -19.69 2.25
C THR A 442 -8.69 -19.53 2.99
N ASP A 443 -9.19 -20.61 3.59
CA ASP A 443 -10.42 -20.58 4.41
C ASP A 443 -10.27 -19.67 5.64
N ALA A 444 -9.11 -19.72 6.30
CA ALA A 444 -8.79 -18.82 7.40
C ALA A 444 -8.73 -17.35 6.92
N SER A 445 -8.23 -17.11 5.72
CA SER A 445 -8.14 -15.77 5.11
C SER A 445 -9.52 -15.21 4.76
N LEU A 446 -10.42 -16.04 4.25
CA LEU A 446 -11.81 -15.66 3.95
C LEU A 446 -12.63 -15.27 5.19
N LYS A 447 -12.24 -15.71 6.41
CA LYS A 447 -12.87 -15.22 7.65
C LYS A 447 -12.61 -13.73 7.88
N TYR A 448 -11.46 -13.21 7.44
CA TYR A 448 -11.11 -11.78 7.57
C TYR A 448 -11.58 -10.95 6.36
N ALA A 449 -11.59 -11.55 5.18
CA ALA A 449 -12.01 -10.91 3.95
C ALA A 449 -13.00 -11.81 3.16
N PRO A 450 -14.25 -11.97 3.62
CA PRO A 450 -15.20 -12.94 3.05
C PRO A 450 -15.67 -12.61 1.62
N LYS A 451 -15.40 -11.39 1.17
CA LYS A 451 -15.73 -10.90 -0.18
C LYS A 451 -14.48 -10.54 -0.98
N ASP A 452 -13.32 -11.13 -0.68
CA ASP A 452 -12.13 -10.94 -1.50
C ASP A 452 -12.19 -11.87 -2.72
N PRO A 453 -12.33 -11.33 -3.95
CA PRO A 453 -12.48 -12.16 -5.14
C PRO A 453 -11.22 -12.99 -5.44
N ASN A 454 -10.02 -12.48 -5.09
CA ASN A 454 -8.77 -13.24 -5.28
C ASN A 454 -8.71 -14.48 -4.38
N LEU A 455 -9.15 -14.37 -3.12
CA LEU A 455 -9.21 -15.50 -2.21
C LEU A 455 -10.23 -16.54 -2.67
N LEU A 456 -11.39 -16.11 -3.18
CA LEU A 456 -12.39 -17.00 -3.76
C LEU A 456 -11.85 -17.72 -4.98
N VAL A 457 -11.13 -17.01 -5.86
CA VAL A 457 -10.47 -17.63 -7.04
C VAL A 457 -9.44 -18.66 -6.60
N ASN A 458 -8.56 -18.32 -5.67
CA ASN A 458 -7.54 -19.25 -5.17
C ASN A 458 -8.17 -20.50 -4.54
N ARG A 459 -9.27 -20.34 -3.81
CA ARG A 459 -10.04 -21.47 -3.25
C ARG A 459 -10.58 -22.38 -4.34
N GLY A 460 -11.08 -21.81 -5.43
CA GLY A 460 -11.53 -22.58 -6.60
C GLY A 460 -10.39 -23.37 -7.26
N VAL A 461 -9.25 -22.72 -7.48
CA VAL A 461 -8.06 -23.39 -8.04
C VAL A 461 -7.60 -24.55 -7.17
N LEU A 462 -7.53 -24.35 -5.86
CA LEU A 462 -7.19 -25.42 -4.91
C LEU A 462 -8.21 -26.56 -4.92
N ALA A 463 -9.50 -26.23 -5.05
CA ALA A 463 -10.56 -27.24 -5.13
C ALA A 463 -10.41 -28.13 -6.35
N VAL A 464 -10.07 -27.57 -7.55
CA VAL A 464 -9.78 -28.40 -8.74
C VAL A 464 -8.60 -29.31 -8.50
N GLN A 465 -7.50 -28.78 -7.97
CA GLN A 465 -6.28 -29.55 -7.72
C GLN A 465 -6.50 -30.69 -6.71
N LEU A 466 -7.49 -30.57 -5.83
CA LEU A 466 -7.92 -31.59 -4.87
C LEU A 466 -9.05 -32.49 -5.40
N GLY A 467 -9.49 -32.31 -6.65
CA GLY A 467 -10.53 -33.15 -7.29
C GLY A 467 -11.98 -32.73 -6.97
N HIS A 468 -12.20 -31.51 -6.51
CA HIS A 468 -13.52 -30.98 -6.12
C HIS A 468 -14.03 -29.92 -7.13
N ALA A 469 -14.23 -30.29 -8.39
CA ALA A 469 -14.59 -29.37 -9.49
C ALA A 469 -15.89 -28.57 -9.22
N ASP A 470 -16.93 -29.20 -8.66
CA ASP A 470 -18.18 -28.51 -8.34
C ASP A 470 -17.97 -27.34 -7.34
N GLN A 471 -17.09 -27.52 -6.37
CA GLN A 471 -16.77 -26.46 -5.42
C GLN A 471 -15.96 -25.33 -6.08
N ALA A 472 -15.15 -25.65 -7.08
CA ALA A 472 -14.38 -24.66 -7.83
C ALA A 472 -15.30 -23.71 -8.60
N LEU A 473 -16.25 -24.26 -9.35
CA LEU A 473 -17.25 -23.46 -10.09
C LEU A 473 -17.98 -22.49 -9.17
N ALA A 474 -18.51 -22.99 -8.04
CA ALA A 474 -19.22 -22.17 -7.06
C ALA A 474 -18.34 -21.03 -6.50
N ASN A 475 -17.04 -21.27 -6.28
CA ASN A 475 -16.12 -20.25 -5.79
C ASN A 475 -15.82 -19.18 -6.85
N TRP A 476 -15.63 -19.55 -8.11
CA TRP A 476 -15.38 -18.59 -9.19
C TRP A 476 -16.62 -17.77 -9.52
N GLU A 477 -17.81 -18.38 -9.50
CA GLU A 477 -19.09 -17.65 -9.60
C GLU A 477 -19.26 -16.67 -8.45
N ALA A 478 -18.93 -17.06 -7.21
CA ALA A 478 -18.95 -16.16 -6.07
C ALA A 478 -17.95 -15.00 -6.22
N ALA A 479 -16.79 -15.26 -6.80
CA ALA A 479 -15.80 -14.21 -7.10
C ALA A 479 -16.36 -13.19 -8.12
N LEU A 480 -17.01 -13.67 -9.20
CA LEU A 480 -17.66 -12.84 -10.21
C LEU A 480 -18.90 -12.09 -9.68
N ALA A 481 -19.58 -12.64 -8.68
CA ALA A 481 -20.68 -11.93 -8.01
C ALA A 481 -20.17 -10.72 -7.19
N VAL A 482 -18.91 -10.73 -6.75
CA VAL A 482 -18.26 -9.61 -6.05
C VAL A 482 -17.62 -8.65 -7.03
N ASP A 483 -16.87 -9.17 -7.98
CA ASP A 483 -16.20 -8.42 -9.05
C ASP A 483 -16.52 -9.05 -10.42
N PRO A 484 -17.56 -8.53 -11.12
CA PRO A 484 -17.96 -9.04 -12.43
C PRO A 484 -16.90 -8.90 -13.53
N SER A 485 -15.81 -8.17 -13.27
CA SER A 485 -14.72 -7.99 -14.23
C SER A 485 -13.45 -8.78 -13.87
N HIS A 486 -13.53 -9.69 -12.89
CA HIS A 486 -12.36 -10.42 -12.40
C HIS A 486 -11.83 -11.42 -13.43
N SER A 487 -10.77 -11.06 -14.15
CA SER A 487 -10.21 -11.81 -15.29
C SER A 487 -9.89 -13.27 -15.00
N LEU A 488 -9.18 -13.54 -13.89
CA LEU A 488 -8.79 -14.93 -13.57
C LEU A 488 -10.00 -15.79 -13.21
N ALA A 489 -11.05 -15.21 -12.61
CA ALA A 489 -12.27 -15.95 -12.36
C ALA A 489 -12.94 -16.34 -13.68
N HIS A 490 -13.01 -15.43 -14.65
CA HIS A 490 -13.51 -15.73 -16.00
C HIS A 490 -12.66 -16.81 -16.69
N LEU A 491 -11.33 -16.72 -16.63
CA LEU A 491 -10.43 -17.68 -17.27
C LEU A 491 -10.63 -19.09 -16.72
N TYR A 492 -10.58 -19.25 -15.39
CA TYR A 492 -10.72 -20.58 -14.77
C TYR A 492 -12.12 -21.15 -14.94
N LEU A 493 -13.15 -20.31 -14.81
CA LEU A 493 -14.54 -20.75 -15.05
C LEU A 493 -14.74 -21.18 -16.51
N ALA A 494 -14.18 -20.45 -17.48
CA ALA A 494 -14.23 -20.82 -18.89
C ALA A 494 -13.58 -22.18 -19.14
N HIS A 495 -12.39 -22.40 -18.56
CA HIS A 495 -11.69 -23.67 -18.72
C HIS A 495 -12.49 -24.85 -18.18
N GLU A 496 -13.06 -24.74 -17.01
CA GLU A 496 -13.83 -25.82 -16.40
C GLU A 496 -15.14 -26.10 -17.15
N LEU A 497 -15.83 -25.05 -17.56
CA LEU A 497 -17.04 -25.16 -18.40
C LEU A 497 -16.74 -25.82 -19.76
N ASP A 498 -15.54 -25.58 -20.31
CA ASP A 498 -15.09 -26.25 -21.54
C ASP A 498 -14.88 -27.74 -21.31
N VAL A 499 -14.22 -28.11 -20.21
CA VAL A 499 -14.01 -29.52 -19.80
C VAL A 499 -15.36 -30.21 -19.53
N GLU A 500 -16.32 -29.54 -18.92
CA GLU A 500 -17.67 -30.06 -18.68
C GLU A 500 -18.52 -30.18 -19.97
N GLY A 501 -18.02 -29.76 -21.13
CA GLY A 501 -18.76 -29.82 -22.39
C GLY A 501 -19.84 -28.73 -22.53
N LYS A 502 -19.67 -27.58 -21.91
CA LYS A 502 -20.53 -26.38 -22.01
C LYS A 502 -19.86 -25.27 -22.82
N PRO A 503 -19.54 -25.50 -24.12
CA PRO A 503 -18.66 -24.63 -24.90
C PRO A 503 -19.22 -23.22 -25.11
N GLN A 504 -20.54 -23.05 -25.19
CA GLN A 504 -21.15 -21.73 -25.36
C GLN A 504 -20.91 -20.82 -24.14
N ALA A 505 -21.05 -21.35 -22.92
CA ALA A 505 -20.78 -20.62 -21.69
C ALA A 505 -19.28 -20.35 -21.55
N ALA A 506 -18.43 -21.34 -21.84
CA ALA A 506 -16.98 -21.21 -21.84
C ALA A 506 -16.51 -20.06 -22.75
N ALA A 507 -17.01 -20.01 -24.00
CA ALA A 507 -16.66 -18.98 -24.97
C ALA A 507 -17.02 -17.56 -24.45
N SER A 508 -18.15 -17.40 -23.77
CA SER A 508 -18.53 -16.12 -23.19
C SER A 508 -17.55 -15.65 -22.12
N HIS A 509 -17.11 -16.54 -21.25
CA HIS A 509 -16.12 -16.22 -20.20
C HIS A 509 -14.72 -16.00 -20.75
N TYR A 510 -14.27 -16.75 -21.76
CA TYR A 510 -13.01 -16.47 -22.47
C TYR A 510 -13.04 -15.08 -23.12
N ASN A 511 -14.17 -14.70 -23.74
CA ASN A 511 -14.34 -13.36 -24.30
C ASN A 511 -14.20 -12.27 -23.23
N SER A 512 -14.88 -12.43 -22.09
CA SER A 512 -14.78 -11.47 -20.97
C SER A 512 -13.35 -11.32 -20.45
N PHE A 513 -12.58 -12.42 -20.39
CA PHE A 513 -11.16 -12.40 -20.05
C PHE A 513 -10.34 -11.57 -21.07
N LEU A 514 -10.54 -11.81 -22.37
CA LEU A 514 -9.81 -11.11 -23.41
C LEU A 514 -10.16 -9.63 -23.50
N GLU A 515 -11.42 -9.25 -23.30
CA GLU A 515 -11.86 -7.86 -23.25
C GLU A 515 -11.19 -7.09 -22.10
N ASP A 516 -11.05 -7.71 -20.93
CA ASP A 516 -10.36 -7.06 -19.82
C ASP A 516 -8.87 -6.84 -20.12
N LEU A 517 -8.21 -7.78 -20.81
CA LEU A 517 -6.81 -7.62 -21.21
C LEU A 517 -6.58 -6.43 -22.14
N VAL A 518 -7.53 -6.13 -23.03
CA VAL A 518 -7.44 -4.95 -23.92
C VAL A 518 -7.47 -3.64 -23.12
N ARG A 519 -8.22 -3.62 -22.02
CA ARG A 519 -8.35 -2.44 -21.14
C ARG A 519 -7.13 -2.21 -20.23
N ARG A 520 -6.26 -3.22 -20.06
CA ARG A 520 -5.07 -3.12 -19.19
C ARG A 520 -3.93 -2.35 -19.84
N PRO A 521 -3.13 -1.59 -19.05
CA PRO A 521 -1.87 -1.01 -19.52
C PRO A 521 -0.92 -2.10 -20.03
N GLN A 522 -0.14 -1.82 -21.06
CA GLN A 522 0.80 -2.79 -21.67
C GLN A 522 1.74 -3.48 -20.69
N GLN A 523 2.17 -2.75 -19.65
CA GLN A 523 3.10 -3.29 -18.63
C GLN A 523 2.53 -4.42 -17.76
N ASN A 524 1.19 -4.59 -17.74
CA ASN A 524 0.50 -5.57 -16.90
C ASN A 524 -0.21 -6.65 -17.73
N ARG A 525 0.15 -6.80 -19.01
CA ARG A 525 -0.42 -7.85 -19.86
C ARG A 525 0.31 -9.16 -19.62
N PRO A 526 -0.41 -10.31 -19.61
CA PRO A 526 0.21 -11.62 -19.54
C PRO A 526 1.05 -11.90 -20.79
N ASP A 527 1.81 -12.99 -20.74
CA ASP A 527 2.59 -13.49 -21.86
C ASP A 527 1.71 -13.64 -23.12
N PRO A 528 2.17 -13.13 -24.28
CA PRO A 528 1.42 -13.23 -25.55
C PRO A 528 1.01 -14.66 -25.91
N GLN A 529 1.83 -15.66 -25.63
CA GLN A 529 1.51 -17.07 -25.88
C GLN A 529 0.24 -17.51 -25.14
N GLY A 530 0.11 -17.13 -23.86
CA GLY A 530 -1.07 -17.44 -23.06
C GLY A 530 -2.34 -16.77 -23.59
N VAL A 531 -2.23 -15.52 -24.07
CA VAL A 531 -3.36 -14.76 -24.64
C VAL A 531 -3.84 -15.41 -25.93
N ILE A 532 -2.91 -15.80 -26.83
CA ILE A 532 -3.22 -16.47 -28.10
C ILE A 532 -3.87 -17.83 -27.82
N ALA A 533 -3.33 -18.60 -26.86
CA ALA A 533 -3.91 -19.90 -26.50
C ALA A 533 -5.37 -19.75 -25.99
N VAL A 534 -5.68 -18.70 -25.23
CA VAL A 534 -7.07 -18.42 -24.81
C VAL A 534 -7.95 -18.04 -26.01
N ALA A 535 -7.46 -17.23 -26.94
CA ALA A 535 -8.19 -16.87 -28.15
C ALA A 535 -8.51 -18.10 -29.02
N LEU A 536 -7.56 -19.03 -29.16
CA LEU A 536 -7.74 -20.30 -29.86
C LEU A 536 -8.82 -21.16 -29.15
N ARG A 537 -8.75 -21.32 -27.81
CA ARG A 537 -9.76 -22.06 -27.06
C ARG A 537 -11.15 -21.44 -27.17
N MET A 538 -11.24 -20.12 -27.15
CA MET A 538 -12.50 -19.41 -27.37
C MET A 538 -13.08 -19.75 -28.76
N ALA A 539 -12.24 -19.72 -29.78
CA ALA A 539 -12.63 -20.04 -31.15
C ALA A 539 -13.12 -21.50 -31.28
N ASP A 540 -12.40 -22.45 -30.66
CA ASP A 540 -12.81 -23.87 -30.62
C ASP A 540 -14.16 -24.04 -29.92
N CYS A 541 -14.40 -23.35 -28.81
CA CYS A 541 -15.68 -23.37 -28.09
C CYS A 541 -16.80 -22.80 -28.96
N GLN A 542 -16.56 -21.71 -29.67
CA GLN A 542 -17.53 -21.11 -30.60
C GLN A 542 -17.84 -22.05 -31.77
N ALA A 543 -16.83 -22.70 -32.33
CA ALA A 543 -17.00 -23.67 -33.39
C ALA A 543 -17.88 -24.87 -32.95
N ARG A 544 -17.63 -25.41 -31.76
CA ARG A 544 -18.44 -26.50 -31.16
C ARG A 544 -19.86 -26.05 -30.73
N SER A 545 -20.08 -24.76 -30.52
CA SER A 545 -21.38 -24.16 -30.18
C SER A 545 -22.19 -23.77 -31.41
N SER A 546 -21.85 -24.24 -32.60
CA SER A 546 -22.51 -23.90 -33.87
C SER A 546 -22.50 -22.40 -34.18
N GLN A 547 -21.41 -21.69 -33.84
CA GLN A 547 -21.21 -20.26 -34.10
C GLN A 547 -20.00 -20.06 -35.05
N PRO A 548 -20.02 -20.57 -36.28
CA PRO A 548 -18.86 -20.64 -37.17
C PRO A 548 -18.31 -19.25 -37.55
N GLU A 549 -19.18 -18.25 -37.70
CA GLU A 549 -18.74 -16.90 -38.04
C GLU A 549 -17.96 -16.20 -36.92
N LEU A 550 -18.37 -16.44 -35.67
CA LEU A 550 -17.64 -15.94 -34.51
C LEU A 550 -16.34 -16.71 -34.31
N ALA A 551 -16.35 -18.02 -34.48
CA ALA A 551 -15.16 -18.85 -34.38
C ALA A 551 -14.09 -18.40 -35.41
N ALA A 552 -14.47 -18.16 -36.68
CA ALA A 552 -13.55 -17.66 -37.70
C ALA A 552 -12.92 -16.32 -37.30
N LYS A 553 -13.71 -15.39 -36.77
CA LYS A 553 -13.17 -14.11 -36.28
C LYS A 553 -12.18 -14.30 -35.12
N SER A 554 -12.44 -15.25 -34.25
CA SER A 554 -11.59 -15.51 -33.08
C SER A 554 -10.29 -16.24 -33.47
N TYR A 555 -10.34 -17.16 -34.46
CA TYR A 555 -9.13 -17.74 -35.03
C TYR A 555 -8.27 -16.68 -35.72
N HIS A 556 -8.90 -15.84 -36.56
CA HIS A 556 -8.19 -14.73 -37.19
C HIS A 556 -7.59 -13.73 -36.18
N LEU A 557 -8.26 -13.50 -35.05
CA LEU A 557 -7.68 -12.70 -33.95
C LEU A 557 -6.43 -13.38 -33.38
N ALA A 558 -6.47 -14.69 -33.18
CA ALA A 558 -5.33 -15.47 -32.68
C ALA A 558 -4.15 -15.45 -33.68
N GLU A 559 -4.43 -15.62 -34.98
CA GLU A 559 -3.48 -15.50 -36.09
C GLU A 559 -2.79 -14.12 -36.08
N MET A 560 -3.59 -13.03 -36.09
CA MET A 560 -3.06 -11.67 -36.05
C MET A 560 -2.18 -11.39 -34.82
N LEU A 561 -2.57 -11.86 -33.65
CA LEU A 561 -1.78 -11.71 -32.43
C LEU A 561 -0.48 -12.50 -32.52
N ALA A 562 -0.51 -13.73 -33.08
CA ALA A 562 0.65 -14.56 -33.26
C ALA A 562 1.65 -13.93 -34.26
N ALA A 563 1.15 -13.42 -35.38
CA ALA A 563 1.94 -12.72 -36.37
C ALA A 563 2.62 -11.46 -35.78
N GLN A 564 1.85 -10.61 -35.05
CA GLN A 564 2.39 -9.40 -34.40
C GLN A 564 3.45 -9.69 -33.35
N THR A 565 3.38 -10.85 -32.71
CA THR A 565 4.31 -11.25 -31.65
C THR A 565 5.43 -12.17 -32.14
N HIS A 566 5.49 -12.42 -33.45
CA HIS A 566 6.48 -13.29 -34.10
C HIS A 566 6.49 -14.73 -33.55
N LEU A 567 5.29 -15.32 -33.41
CA LEU A 567 5.09 -16.68 -32.91
C LEU A 567 4.51 -17.57 -34.03
N PRO A 568 5.32 -17.95 -35.05
CA PRO A 568 4.84 -18.62 -36.26
C PRO A 568 4.16 -19.97 -35.95
N LYS A 569 4.55 -20.68 -34.91
CA LYS A 569 3.90 -21.94 -34.52
C LYS A 569 2.44 -21.74 -34.08
N LEU A 570 2.12 -20.68 -33.35
CA LEU A 570 0.76 -20.38 -32.92
C LEU A 570 -0.07 -19.76 -34.07
N GLU A 571 0.60 -19.07 -34.98
CA GLU A 571 0.02 -18.57 -36.21
C GLU A 571 -0.45 -19.73 -37.10
N SER A 572 0.44 -20.73 -37.35
CA SER A 572 0.12 -21.95 -38.09
C SER A 572 -1.06 -22.73 -37.45
N VAL A 573 -1.07 -22.90 -36.13
CA VAL A 573 -2.17 -23.57 -35.42
C VAL A 573 -3.51 -22.82 -35.63
N ALA A 574 -3.48 -21.47 -35.60
CA ALA A 574 -4.69 -20.67 -35.84
C ALA A 574 -5.21 -20.87 -37.27
N ASP A 575 -4.31 -20.85 -38.27
CA ASP A 575 -4.64 -21.05 -39.68
C ASP A 575 -5.25 -22.43 -39.93
N VAL A 576 -4.65 -23.49 -39.39
CA VAL A 576 -5.14 -24.87 -39.58
C VAL A 576 -6.52 -25.07 -38.96
N ASN A 577 -6.72 -24.53 -37.74
CA ASN A 577 -8.02 -24.64 -37.07
C ASN A 577 -9.11 -23.83 -37.80
N GLU A 578 -8.77 -22.64 -38.31
CA GLU A 578 -9.68 -21.86 -39.13
C GLU A 578 -9.94 -22.55 -40.50
N ALA A 579 -8.91 -23.12 -41.12
CA ALA A 579 -9.05 -23.87 -42.36
C ALA A 579 -10.01 -25.06 -42.19
N ASP A 580 -9.86 -25.85 -41.12
CA ASP A 580 -10.79 -26.91 -40.77
C ASP A 580 -12.23 -26.46 -40.61
N LEU A 581 -12.42 -25.28 -40.01
CA LEU A 581 -13.73 -24.65 -39.86
C LEU A 581 -14.32 -24.20 -41.19
N GLN A 582 -13.52 -23.52 -42.05
CA GLN A 582 -13.93 -23.04 -43.36
C GLN A 582 -14.24 -24.23 -44.28
N ALA A 583 -13.48 -25.29 -44.21
CA ALA A 583 -13.76 -26.52 -44.95
C ALA A 583 -15.12 -27.15 -44.57
N ARG A 584 -15.40 -27.26 -43.28
CA ARG A 584 -16.70 -27.76 -42.76
C ARG A 584 -17.88 -26.89 -43.15
N THR A 585 -17.68 -25.61 -43.30
CA THR A 585 -18.72 -24.63 -43.72
C THR A 585 -18.84 -24.48 -45.23
N GLY A 586 -18.05 -25.25 -46.03
CA GLY A 586 -18.11 -25.29 -47.48
C GLY A 586 -17.31 -24.17 -48.19
N LYS A 587 -16.52 -23.38 -47.48
CA LYS A 587 -15.67 -22.32 -48.00
C LYS A 587 -14.29 -22.86 -48.36
N LEU A 588 -14.25 -23.72 -49.37
CA LEU A 588 -13.07 -24.52 -49.71
C LEU A 588 -11.88 -23.67 -50.20
N ASP A 589 -12.11 -22.54 -50.85
CA ASP A 589 -11.03 -21.66 -51.34
C ASP A 589 -10.33 -20.92 -50.18
N GLU A 590 -11.06 -20.55 -49.15
CA GLU A 590 -10.52 -19.93 -47.93
C GLU A 590 -9.70 -20.99 -47.16
N ALA A 591 -10.27 -22.17 -46.98
CA ALA A 591 -9.57 -23.29 -46.32
C ALA A 591 -8.25 -23.62 -47.01
N LEU A 592 -8.24 -23.70 -48.36
CA LEU A 592 -7.08 -23.99 -49.15
C LEU A 592 -5.93 -22.98 -48.87
N LYS A 593 -6.23 -21.69 -48.88
CA LYS A 593 -5.24 -20.63 -48.63
C LYS A 593 -4.65 -20.72 -47.22
N LEU A 594 -5.49 -20.95 -46.24
CA LEU A 594 -5.06 -21.04 -44.84
C LEU A 594 -4.14 -22.25 -44.61
N TYR A 595 -4.48 -23.43 -45.12
CA TYR A 595 -3.56 -24.59 -45.05
C TYR A 595 -2.21 -24.32 -45.74
N GLN A 596 -2.23 -23.69 -46.93
CA GLN A 596 -1.01 -23.34 -47.64
C GLN A 596 -0.16 -22.31 -46.85
N HIS A 597 -0.78 -21.35 -46.19
CA HIS A 597 -0.09 -20.36 -45.35
C HIS A 597 0.54 -21.06 -44.14
N ALA A 598 -0.20 -21.92 -43.44
CA ALA A 598 0.30 -22.67 -42.27
C ALA A 598 1.55 -23.48 -42.61
N LEU A 599 1.54 -24.19 -43.74
CA LEU A 599 2.69 -24.99 -44.20
C LEU A 599 3.91 -24.13 -44.52
N GLN A 600 3.72 -22.90 -45.05
CA GLN A 600 4.82 -21.95 -45.29
C GLN A 600 5.42 -21.44 -43.95
N LEU A 601 4.60 -21.21 -42.96
CA LEU A 601 5.03 -20.78 -41.61
C LEU A 601 5.88 -21.86 -40.95
N ASP A 602 5.45 -23.12 -41.02
CA ASP A 602 6.17 -24.27 -40.47
C ASP A 602 7.52 -24.50 -41.12
N GLU A 603 7.58 -24.36 -42.43
CA GLU A 603 8.84 -24.48 -43.17
C GLU A 603 9.82 -23.38 -42.73
N SER A 604 9.33 -22.15 -42.55
CA SER A 604 10.13 -21.02 -42.07
C SER A 604 10.60 -21.19 -40.63
N ALA A 605 9.81 -21.85 -39.79
CA ALA A 605 10.10 -22.13 -38.38
C ALA A 605 10.97 -23.38 -38.16
N ALA A 606 11.19 -24.17 -39.21
CA ALA A 606 11.89 -25.47 -39.14
C ALA A 606 11.31 -26.44 -38.08
N ASP A 607 9.99 -26.43 -37.87
CA ASP A 607 9.29 -27.27 -36.89
C ASP A 607 8.73 -28.53 -37.54
N ASN A 608 9.47 -29.60 -37.48
CA ASN A 608 9.06 -30.89 -38.06
C ASN A 608 7.79 -31.47 -37.41
N THR A 609 7.49 -31.13 -36.16
CA THR A 609 6.30 -31.65 -35.48
C THR A 609 5.03 -30.95 -35.97
N ALA A 610 5.04 -29.63 -36.00
CA ALA A 610 3.93 -28.82 -36.52
C ALA A 610 3.72 -29.20 -38.00
N SER A 611 4.78 -29.15 -38.81
CA SER A 611 4.74 -29.49 -40.23
C SER A 611 4.16 -30.88 -40.50
N ALA A 612 4.50 -31.90 -39.71
CA ALA A 612 3.94 -33.24 -39.88
C ALA A 612 2.43 -33.29 -39.66
N LEU A 613 1.94 -32.56 -38.67
CA LEU A 613 0.49 -32.46 -38.35
C LEU A 613 -0.27 -31.66 -39.41
N ASP A 614 0.31 -30.55 -39.88
CA ASP A 614 -0.31 -29.70 -40.88
C ASP A 614 -0.36 -30.32 -42.27
N TRP A 615 0.68 -31.05 -42.67
CA TRP A 615 0.62 -31.89 -43.88
C TRP A 615 -0.45 -32.98 -43.78
N PHE A 616 -0.66 -33.55 -42.59
CA PHE A 616 -1.74 -34.52 -42.37
C PHE A 616 -3.12 -33.86 -42.48
N ALA A 617 -3.30 -32.71 -41.84
CA ALA A 617 -4.56 -31.96 -41.89
C ALA A 617 -4.89 -31.51 -43.32
N TYR A 618 -3.91 -30.95 -44.02
CA TYR A 618 -4.05 -30.55 -45.42
C TYR A 618 -4.38 -31.72 -46.34
N GLY A 619 -3.70 -32.85 -46.18
CA GLY A 619 -3.99 -34.04 -46.98
C GLY A 619 -5.40 -34.59 -46.74
N ARG A 620 -5.88 -34.59 -45.50
CA ARG A 620 -7.29 -34.94 -45.19
C ARG A 620 -8.28 -34.00 -45.87
N PHE A 621 -8.01 -32.70 -45.79
CA PHE A 621 -8.84 -31.69 -46.45
C PHE A 621 -8.92 -31.93 -47.97
N LEU A 622 -7.78 -32.12 -48.63
CA LEU A 622 -7.75 -32.41 -50.07
C LEU A 622 -8.54 -33.67 -50.46
N ASP A 623 -8.46 -34.70 -49.65
CA ASP A 623 -9.23 -35.91 -49.84
C ASP A 623 -10.73 -35.73 -49.69
N GLN A 624 -11.15 -35.04 -48.65
CA GLN A 624 -12.58 -34.77 -48.34
C GLN A 624 -13.21 -33.79 -49.32
N ALA A 625 -12.45 -32.80 -49.76
CA ALA A 625 -12.90 -31.78 -50.72
C ALA A 625 -12.95 -32.27 -52.19
N GLY A 626 -12.56 -33.52 -52.44
CA GLY A 626 -12.66 -34.13 -53.76
C GLY A 626 -11.54 -33.72 -54.73
N PHE A 627 -10.41 -33.24 -54.22
CA PHE A 627 -9.21 -33.00 -55.02
C PHE A 627 -8.60 -34.34 -55.47
N PRO A 628 -7.71 -34.33 -56.50
CA PRO A 628 -7.09 -35.56 -56.98
C PRO A 628 -6.45 -36.38 -55.86
N PRO A 629 -6.80 -37.68 -55.66
CA PRO A 629 -6.34 -38.48 -54.51
C PRO A 629 -4.80 -38.61 -54.43
N ARG A 630 -4.07 -38.41 -55.55
CA ARG A 630 -2.62 -38.41 -55.58
C ARG A 630 -2.00 -37.30 -54.74
N LEU A 631 -2.66 -36.11 -54.68
CA LEU A 631 -2.19 -34.98 -53.91
C LEU A 631 -2.34 -35.22 -52.41
N ALA A 632 -3.49 -35.72 -52.02
CA ALA A 632 -3.75 -36.11 -50.60
C ALA A 632 -2.76 -37.24 -50.19
N TYR A 633 -2.51 -38.22 -51.06
CA TYR A 633 -1.52 -39.28 -50.79
C TYR A 633 -0.10 -38.73 -50.57
N ALA A 634 0.34 -37.81 -51.43
CA ALA A 634 1.66 -37.17 -51.29
C ALA A 634 1.80 -36.43 -49.94
N CYS A 635 0.76 -35.72 -49.51
CA CYS A 635 0.73 -35.04 -48.19
C CYS A 635 0.83 -36.07 -47.04
N MET A 636 0.16 -37.23 -47.13
CA MET A 636 0.30 -38.29 -46.14
C MET A 636 1.70 -38.88 -46.09
N VAL A 637 2.33 -39.08 -47.25
CA VAL A 637 3.73 -39.58 -47.32
C VAL A 637 4.70 -38.56 -46.68
N LYS A 638 4.52 -37.28 -46.95
CA LYS A 638 5.33 -36.20 -46.32
C LYS A 638 5.15 -36.16 -44.82
N SER A 639 3.92 -36.17 -44.34
CA SER A 639 3.60 -36.23 -42.90
C SER A 639 4.24 -37.43 -42.22
N GLU A 640 4.14 -38.66 -42.85
CA GLU A 640 4.74 -39.90 -42.33
C GLU A 640 6.26 -39.82 -42.31
N SER A 641 6.89 -39.24 -43.32
CA SER A 641 8.35 -39.04 -43.40
C SER A 641 8.87 -38.12 -42.29
N LEU A 642 8.20 -36.99 -42.08
CA LEU A 642 8.55 -36.06 -41.00
C LEU A 642 8.35 -36.71 -39.61
N SER A 643 7.31 -37.50 -39.47
CA SER A 643 6.98 -38.23 -38.24
C SER A 643 8.01 -39.32 -37.84
N GLN A 644 8.79 -39.83 -38.76
CA GLN A 644 9.83 -40.84 -38.45
C GLN A 644 10.94 -40.30 -37.53
N SER A 645 11.14 -39.00 -37.51
CA SER A 645 12.13 -38.33 -36.65
C SER A 645 11.57 -37.92 -35.29
N LEU A 646 10.28 -38.14 -35.02
CA LEU A 646 9.56 -37.67 -33.83
C LEU A 646 9.31 -38.81 -32.84
N PRO A 647 9.09 -38.47 -31.53
CA PRO A 647 8.60 -39.45 -30.56
C PRO A 647 7.25 -40.03 -30.97
N LYS A 648 7.06 -41.36 -30.75
CA LYS A 648 5.81 -42.05 -31.17
C LYS A 648 4.52 -41.42 -30.63
N GLU A 649 4.61 -40.78 -29.50
CA GLU A 649 3.48 -40.08 -28.84
C GLU A 649 3.05 -38.78 -29.56
N ALA A 650 3.93 -38.22 -30.39
CA ALA A 650 3.66 -36.98 -31.14
C ALA A 650 3.04 -37.23 -32.52
N VAL A 651 2.93 -38.49 -32.94
CA VAL A 651 2.45 -38.89 -34.28
C VAL A 651 1.03 -39.42 -34.19
N PRO A 652 0.02 -38.85 -34.91
CA PRO A 652 -1.28 -39.45 -34.98
C PRO A 652 -1.24 -40.86 -35.59
N GLU A 653 -1.68 -41.88 -34.88
CA GLU A 653 -1.82 -43.24 -35.41
C GLU A 653 -2.66 -43.28 -36.71
N SER A 654 -3.51 -42.29 -36.90
CA SER A 654 -4.37 -42.11 -38.05
C SER A 654 -3.65 -41.78 -39.36
N VAL A 655 -2.40 -41.28 -39.34
CA VAL A 655 -1.66 -40.91 -40.57
C VAL A 655 -1.46 -42.11 -41.47
N ALA A 656 -0.87 -43.20 -40.93
CA ALA A 656 -0.65 -44.46 -41.69
C ALA A 656 -1.97 -45.07 -42.14
N ALA A 657 -3.00 -45.09 -41.30
CA ALA A 657 -4.31 -45.63 -41.64
C ALA A 657 -4.99 -44.85 -42.78
N THR A 658 -4.94 -43.52 -42.72
CA THR A 658 -5.51 -42.64 -43.77
C THR A 658 -4.75 -42.79 -45.06
N ARG A 659 -3.41 -42.86 -45.02
CA ARG A 659 -2.58 -43.13 -46.19
C ARG A 659 -2.96 -44.44 -46.89
N MET A 660 -3.08 -45.52 -46.10
CA MET A 660 -3.49 -46.84 -46.64
C MET A 660 -4.87 -46.79 -47.29
N GLN A 661 -5.78 -46.06 -46.74
CA GLN A 661 -7.14 -45.91 -47.29
C GLN A 661 -7.13 -45.15 -48.62
N ILE A 662 -6.34 -44.10 -48.76
CA ILE A 662 -6.17 -43.34 -49.99
C ILE A 662 -5.43 -44.21 -51.03
N GLU A 663 -4.38 -44.91 -50.61
CA GLU A 663 -3.64 -45.85 -51.45
C GLU A 663 -4.54 -46.94 -52.06
N LYS A 664 -5.45 -47.49 -51.28
CA LYS A 664 -6.42 -48.47 -51.73
C LYS A 664 -7.37 -47.93 -52.81
N ARG A 665 -7.70 -46.64 -52.78
CA ARG A 665 -8.51 -45.98 -53.81
C ARG A 665 -7.70 -45.66 -55.09
N LEU A 666 -6.42 -45.38 -54.94
CA LEU A 666 -5.53 -45.12 -56.07
C LEU A 666 -5.19 -46.39 -56.84
N GLY A 667 -5.36 -47.59 -56.26
CA GLY A 667 -5.03 -48.86 -56.84
C GLY A 667 -3.52 -49.19 -56.84
N SER A 668 -3.15 -50.45 -57.05
CA SER A 668 -1.75 -50.92 -57.07
C SER A 668 -1.05 -50.64 -58.42
N SER A 669 -0.86 -49.35 -58.77
CA SER A 669 -0.17 -48.93 -59.97
C SER A 669 1.28 -48.56 -59.71
N SER A 670 2.14 -48.64 -60.72
CA SER A 670 3.50 -48.11 -60.72
C SER A 670 3.58 -46.62 -60.31
N SER A 671 2.50 -45.92 -60.51
CA SER A 671 2.28 -44.55 -60.12
C SER A 671 2.30 -44.34 -58.60
N VAL A 672 1.67 -45.19 -57.76
CA VAL A 672 1.69 -45.11 -56.31
C VAL A 672 3.10 -45.40 -55.76
N ALA A 673 3.81 -46.38 -56.34
CA ALA A 673 5.18 -46.59 -55.90
C ALA A 673 6.13 -45.42 -56.27
N GLY A 674 5.85 -44.73 -57.38
CA GLY A 674 6.55 -43.51 -57.74
C GLY A 674 6.28 -42.37 -56.75
N LEU A 675 5.02 -42.08 -56.40
CA LEU A 675 4.62 -41.04 -55.42
C LEU A 675 5.16 -41.33 -54.01
N ARG A 676 5.27 -42.59 -53.61
CA ARG A 676 5.87 -42.96 -52.33
C ARG A 676 7.38 -42.76 -52.30
N ARG A 677 8.06 -42.87 -53.44
CA ARG A 677 9.52 -42.69 -53.59
C ARG A 677 9.89 -41.22 -53.73
N ASP A 678 9.07 -40.45 -54.46
CA ASP A 678 9.27 -39.04 -54.70
C ASP A 678 7.90 -38.30 -54.67
N PRO A 679 7.43 -37.81 -53.50
CA PRO A 679 6.19 -37.07 -53.36
C PRO A 679 6.29 -35.60 -53.80
N GLU A 680 7.50 -35.04 -53.94
CA GLU A 680 7.75 -33.61 -54.12
C GLU A 680 7.00 -32.99 -55.32
N PRO A 681 6.94 -33.59 -56.52
CA PRO A 681 6.16 -32.98 -57.63
C PRO A 681 4.67 -32.85 -57.34
N ALA A 682 4.08 -33.82 -56.63
CA ALA A 682 2.68 -33.77 -56.23
C ALA A 682 2.43 -32.79 -55.07
N LEU A 683 3.42 -32.62 -54.18
CA LEU A 683 3.34 -31.61 -53.10
C LEU A 683 3.41 -30.17 -53.67
N HIS A 684 4.31 -29.93 -54.64
CA HIS A 684 4.34 -28.66 -55.34
C HIS A 684 3.02 -28.36 -56.07
N GLU A 685 2.41 -29.33 -56.69
CA GLU A 685 1.10 -29.21 -57.33
C GLU A 685 0.01 -28.88 -56.27
N ALA A 686 0.04 -29.57 -55.12
CA ALA A 686 -0.88 -29.34 -54.02
C ALA A 686 -0.77 -27.90 -53.45
N LEU A 687 0.46 -27.41 -53.28
CA LEU A 687 0.72 -26.04 -52.79
C LEU A 687 0.38 -24.94 -53.86
N ALA A 688 0.34 -25.30 -55.12
CA ALA A 688 0.01 -24.38 -56.24
C ALA A 688 -1.50 -24.38 -56.57
N LEU A 689 -2.32 -25.19 -55.89
CA LEU A 689 -3.74 -25.23 -56.16
C LEU A 689 -4.37 -23.85 -55.96
N ARG A 690 -5.23 -23.51 -56.93
CA ARG A 690 -6.17 -22.35 -56.85
C ARG A 690 -7.50 -22.86 -57.34
N ARG A 691 -8.56 -22.49 -56.65
CA ARG A 691 -9.92 -22.85 -57.03
C ARG A 691 -10.69 -21.61 -57.50
#